data_12c6722e6550c7891153a8df7fdcb160
#
_entry.id   12c6722e6550c7891153a8df7fdcb160
#
_cell.length_a   1.000
_cell.length_b   1.000
_cell.length_c   1.000
_cell.angle_alpha   90.00
_cell.angle_beta   90.00
_cell.angle_gamma   90.00
#
_symmetry.space_group_name_H-M   'P 1'
#
loop_
_entity.id
_entity.type
_entity.pdbx_description
1 polymer ?
#
loop_
_entity_poly.entity_id
_entity_poly.type
_entity_poly.pdbx_seq_one_letter_code
_entity_poly.pdbx_strand_id
1 'polypeptide(L)'
;MFKVIWNKMNNLVKLVDSVSDDSLEILPPRLVFSKELQILGINRYDFSRRDDSAICWAIDRKYYYNGDLIFEAKGGDIYHAPTIIYPNELKYTTLETIDKSALRRINEKQLKTLENEAKDFINEQFTLYDGKVDIFSAAFSGGKDSQVVLDLVTKVIPPHKFKAFYTDTGMELPCTFDTVEKTRSILMELYPDFELVSCDSEEDVIEQWKKYGPPSRMNRWCCKVRKTSLFARKLKDVLQTNKQPRAVVFEGVRADESARREAYERVGIGVKHTNLINCRPIFHWNDTEVYLYMFLISKVPINYGYINGLTRIGCNICPFASNWSEFMINRLYPHISNPFIEIIEKMARNIGVKGKTNIDSYISSGNWKKNAGGKGLESDITRIDIIKKEPDYECVVHNPKQNWRVWLNTIGDVSISNIDEGIYSGTIKYGEDIVKLELNEKSSSNTLITRLLSTTGKIYLTSFMNKVMMKTAYCERCGVCEAECPTGALIVRKNLLSIDTTRCVHCHKCYDVNSYGCIIGSRKRVSEGGNNMSKTLRSSGVDKYSTFGIKKDWFESLMNIGNEWFYSYPGLGPKMIPAAINWFRDALIVDSKEKRLSKLGEYVQIINRKNKFLAWQILWINLAFNSAVVNIYLKELLNECNYSKNDIITMMQYSYPHLSEATLGNPVGALFNMFDNSPLGCSIDNLEFDNYSVKMGVISKDGKDRKLKKVGADNINSYAICYLLYLIAEKNQRYSYTVSELYENKDLLGPNVVFNMKIEAFKNILRMLTESGLLVAELLGGLDNIKLQENLKSDEVLKIIINRL
;
A
#
# COMPACT_ATOMS: atom_id res chain seq x y z
N MET A 1 -27.44 -1.24 -8.43
CA MET A 1 -26.61 -2.04 -9.38
C MET A 1 -27.51 -3.06 -10.03
N PHE A 2 -27.60 -3.02 -11.35
CA PHE A 2 -28.35 -4.02 -12.14
C PHE A 2 -27.46 -5.23 -12.40
N LYS A 3 -28.10 -6.38 -12.59
CA LYS A 3 -27.40 -7.58 -13.08
C LYS A 3 -27.27 -7.50 -14.58
N VAL A 4 -26.26 -8.17 -15.12
CA VAL A 4 -25.94 -8.13 -16.54
C VAL A 4 -26.14 -9.50 -17.16
N ILE A 5 -26.84 -9.56 -18.30
CA ILE A 5 -27.08 -10.79 -19.05
C ILE A 5 -26.82 -10.59 -20.55
N TRP A 6 -26.44 -11.67 -21.26
CA TRP A 6 -26.32 -11.67 -22.71
C TRP A 6 -27.70 -11.69 -23.39
N ASN A 7 -27.87 -10.85 -24.38
CA ASN A 7 -28.87 -11.08 -25.45
C ASN A 7 -28.16 -11.73 -26.64
N LYS A 8 -28.19 -13.06 -26.67
CA LYS A 8 -27.39 -13.85 -27.62
C LYS A 8 -27.79 -13.64 -29.08
N MET A 9 -29.02 -13.16 -29.39
CA MET A 9 -29.47 -13.04 -30.78
C MET A 9 -28.87 -11.83 -31.52
N ASN A 10 -28.48 -10.76 -30.78
CA ASN A 10 -28.16 -9.48 -31.40
C ASN A 10 -26.84 -8.87 -30.91
N ASN A 11 -25.94 -9.68 -30.34
CA ASN A 11 -24.68 -9.20 -29.76
C ASN A 11 -24.86 -8.03 -28.75
N LEU A 12 -25.92 -8.07 -27.98
CA LEU A 12 -26.27 -7.01 -27.04
C LEU A 12 -26.15 -7.49 -25.60
N VAL A 13 -25.96 -6.55 -24.69
CA VAL A 13 -25.96 -6.76 -23.26
C VAL A 13 -27.18 -6.05 -22.67
N LYS A 14 -27.88 -6.71 -21.76
CA LYS A 14 -29.06 -6.19 -21.10
C LYS A 14 -28.86 -6.09 -19.59
N LEU A 15 -29.24 -4.95 -19.03
CA LEU A 15 -29.35 -4.71 -17.60
C LEU A 15 -30.70 -5.19 -17.09
N VAL A 16 -30.73 -5.96 -16.01
CA VAL A 16 -31.97 -6.52 -15.42
C VAL A 16 -31.97 -6.38 -13.91
N ASP A 17 -33.18 -6.27 -13.33
CA ASP A 17 -33.35 -6.19 -11.87
C ASP A 17 -33.07 -7.55 -11.20
N SER A 18 -33.46 -8.63 -11.85
CA SER A 18 -33.24 -10.02 -11.41
C SER A 18 -33.00 -10.92 -12.59
N VAL A 19 -32.27 -12.01 -12.36
CA VAL A 19 -31.99 -13.02 -13.38
C VAL A 19 -33.06 -14.09 -13.29
N SER A 20 -33.70 -14.41 -14.44
CA SER A 20 -34.64 -15.53 -14.54
C SER A 20 -33.91 -16.88 -14.57
N ASP A 21 -34.60 -17.97 -14.25
CA ASP A 21 -34.01 -19.32 -14.20
C ASP A 21 -33.36 -19.77 -15.53
N ASP A 22 -33.78 -19.22 -16.65
CA ASP A 22 -33.26 -19.51 -17.98
C ASP A 22 -32.09 -18.63 -18.43
N SER A 23 -31.66 -17.65 -17.64
CA SER A 23 -30.56 -16.73 -17.98
C SER A 23 -29.43 -16.81 -16.96
N LEU A 24 -28.19 -16.73 -17.42
CA LEU A 24 -27.01 -16.70 -16.54
C LEU A 24 -26.59 -15.24 -16.37
N GLU A 25 -26.36 -14.86 -15.11
CA GLU A 25 -25.68 -13.62 -14.75
C GLU A 25 -24.22 -13.69 -15.21
N ILE A 26 -23.75 -12.62 -15.82
CA ILE A 26 -22.36 -12.51 -16.28
C ILE A 26 -21.64 -11.40 -15.51
N LEU A 27 -20.32 -11.56 -15.41
CA LEU A 27 -19.49 -10.45 -14.96
C LEU A 27 -19.65 -9.27 -15.92
N PRO A 28 -19.68 -8.02 -15.41
CA PRO A 28 -19.92 -6.84 -16.22
C PRO A 28 -18.93 -6.71 -17.39
N PRO A 29 -19.37 -6.87 -18.65
CA PRO A 29 -18.50 -6.72 -19.81
C PRO A 29 -18.34 -5.23 -20.19
N ARG A 30 -17.20 -4.93 -20.79
CA ARG A 30 -16.96 -3.63 -21.44
C ARG A 30 -17.16 -3.72 -22.94
N LEU A 31 -17.47 -2.59 -23.57
CA LEU A 31 -17.47 -2.46 -25.02
C LEU A 31 -16.06 -2.59 -25.60
N VAL A 32 -15.96 -3.27 -26.75
CA VAL A 32 -14.75 -3.41 -27.55
C VAL A 32 -14.97 -2.77 -28.90
N PHE A 33 -14.06 -1.89 -29.26
CA PHE A 33 -14.12 -1.16 -30.52
C PHE A 33 -13.17 -1.75 -31.56
N SER A 34 -13.45 -1.48 -32.82
CA SER A 34 -12.67 -1.96 -33.96
C SER A 34 -11.17 -1.66 -33.80
N LYS A 35 -10.82 -0.48 -33.31
CA LYS A 35 -9.43 -0.09 -33.12
C LYS A 35 -8.65 -1.04 -32.19
N GLU A 36 -9.26 -1.48 -31.09
CA GLU A 36 -8.65 -2.46 -30.20
C GLU A 36 -8.35 -3.78 -30.91
N LEU A 37 -9.30 -4.30 -31.73
CA LEU A 37 -9.10 -5.53 -32.51
C LEU A 37 -7.98 -5.38 -33.51
N GLN A 38 -7.88 -4.22 -34.15
CA GLN A 38 -6.80 -3.90 -35.10
C GLN A 38 -5.42 -3.88 -34.37
N ILE A 39 -5.34 -3.26 -33.21
CA ILE A 39 -4.12 -3.18 -32.41
C ILE A 39 -3.66 -4.57 -31.97
N LEU A 40 -4.60 -5.44 -31.62
CA LEU A 40 -4.33 -6.84 -31.24
C LEU A 40 -3.98 -7.72 -32.43
N GLY A 41 -4.11 -7.20 -33.67
CA GLY A 41 -3.82 -7.96 -34.91
C GLY A 41 -4.84 -9.07 -35.18
N ILE A 42 -6.10 -8.88 -34.76
CA ILE A 42 -7.16 -9.87 -35.06
C ILE A 42 -7.44 -9.90 -36.56
N ASN A 43 -7.18 -11.06 -37.16
CA ASN A 43 -7.28 -11.26 -38.63
C ASN A 43 -8.13 -12.48 -39.02
N ARG A 44 -8.65 -13.26 -38.03
CA ARG A 44 -9.53 -14.42 -38.33
C ARG A 44 -10.98 -14.06 -38.50
N TYR A 45 -11.34 -12.81 -38.27
CA TYR A 45 -12.70 -12.28 -38.42
C TYR A 45 -12.65 -11.07 -39.32
N ASP A 46 -13.66 -10.93 -40.14
CA ASP A 46 -13.93 -9.67 -40.83
C ASP A 46 -14.79 -8.77 -39.96
N PHE A 47 -14.47 -7.49 -39.88
CA PHE A 47 -15.19 -6.50 -39.11
C PHE A 47 -14.96 -5.09 -39.62
N SER A 48 -15.84 -4.14 -39.27
CA SER A 48 -15.70 -2.74 -39.63
C SER A 48 -14.32 -2.20 -39.29
N ARG A 49 -13.66 -1.52 -40.21
CA ARG A 49 -12.35 -0.90 -39.97
C ARG A 49 -12.43 0.52 -39.43
N ARG A 50 -13.62 1.03 -39.23
CA ARG A 50 -13.82 2.34 -38.64
C ARG A 50 -13.53 2.22 -37.12
N ASP A 51 -12.55 2.98 -36.66
CA ASP A 51 -11.94 2.86 -35.32
C ASP A 51 -12.95 2.87 -34.14
N ASP A 52 -13.97 3.74 -34.22
CA ASP A 52 -15.00 3.96 -33.20
C ASP A 52 -16.21 3.01 -33.32
N SER A 53 -16.20 2.05 -34.23
CA SER A 53 -17.27 1.04 -34.34
C SER A 53 -17.17 0.06 -33.16
N ALA A 54 -18.22 -0.05 -32.35
CA ALA A 54 -18.34 -1.06 -31.29
C ALA A 54 -18.65 -2.43 -31.95
N ILE A 55 -17.80 -3.44 -31.71
CA ILE A 55 -17.86 -4.73 -32.43
C ILE A 55 -18.29 -5.86 -31.53
N CYS A 56 -17.73 -5.93 -30.31
CA CYS A 56 -17.96 -7.05 -29.39
C CYS A 56 -17.80 -6.61 -27.93
N TRP A 57 -17.78 -7.57 -27.04
CA TRP A 57 -17.69 -7.33 -25.59
C TRP A 57 -16.48 -8.03 -25.00
N ALA A 58 -15.90 -7.50 -23.95
CA ALA A 58 -14.83 -8.17 -23.23
C ALA A 58 -15.12 -8.23 -21.73
N ILE A 59 -14.88 -9.40 -21.15
CA ILE A 59 -14.78 -9.61 -19.71
C ILE A 59 -13.31 -9.90 -19.43
N ASP A 60 -12.63 -9.00 -18.72
CA ASP A 60 -11.18 -9.00 -18.60
C ASP A 60 -10.50 -9.03 -19.99
N ARG A 61 -9.83 -10.10 -20.36
CA ARG A 61 -9.13 -10.29 -21.66
C ARG A 61 -9.73 -11.43 -22.49
N LYS A 62 -10.97 -11.81 -22.20
CA LYS A 62 -11.78 -12.74 -22.98
C LYS A 62 -12.81 -11.95 -23.79
N TYR A 63 -12.87 -12.19 -25.08
CA TYR A 63 -13.69 -11.45 -26.03
C TYR A 63 -14.86 -12.29 -26.46
N TYR A 64 -16.05 -11.68 -26.46
CA TYR A 64 -17.32 -12.37 -26.66
C TYR A 64 -18.14 -11.68 -27.77
N TYR A 65 -18.75 -12.50 -28.62
CA TYR A 65 -19.69 -12.06 -29.63
C TYR A 65 -20.94 -12.94 -29.55
N ASN A 66 -22.12 -12.36 -29.52
CA ASN A 66 -23.38 -13.06 -29.26
C ASN A 66 -23.35 -13.97 -27.98
N GLY A 67 -22.51 -13.64 -27.00
CA GLY A 67 -22.30 -14.42 -25.79
C GLY A 67 -21.35 -15.61 -25.93
N ASP A 68 -20.84 -15.87 -27.15
CA ASP A 68 -19.82 -16.91 -27.38
C ASP A 68 -18.41 -16.29 -27.26
N LEU A 69 -17.48 -17.05 -26.68
CA LEU A 69 -16.07 -16.69 -26.62
C LEU A 69 -15.48 -16.76 -28.04
N ILE A 70 -14.98 -15.65 -28.55
CA ILE A 70 -14.37 -15.58 -29.89
C ILE A 70 -12.83 -15.65 -29.86
N PHE A 71 -12.21 -15.13 -28.82
CA PHE A 71 -10.78 -15.29 -28.53
C PHE A 71 -10.44 -14.82 -27.11
N GLU A 72 -9.26 -15.21 -26.64
CA GLU A 72 -8.65 -14.75 -25.41
C GLU A 72 -7.25 -14.20 -25.67
N ALA A 73 -6.89 -13.05 -25.04
CA ALA A 73 -5.55 -12.47 -25.12
C ALA A 73 -4.77 -12.80 -23.84
N LYS A 74 -3.73 -13.64 -23.93
CA LYS A 74 -2.89 -14.06 -22.81
C LYS A 74 -1.52 -13.40 -22.80
N GLY A 75 -1.04 -13.04 -21.63
CA GLY A 75 0.26 -12.37 -21.47
C GLY A 75 0.23 -10.92 -21.94
N GLY A 76 1.28 -10.47 -22.57
CA GLY A 76 1.51 -9.08 -22.95
C GLY A 76 2.12 -8.27 -21.82
N ASP A 77 3.16 -7.51 -22.13
CA ASP A 77 3.83 -6.56 -21.25
C ASP A 77 4.39 -5.39 -22.07
N ILE A 78 5.15 -4.50 -21.43
CA ILE A 78 5.67 -3.30 -22.10
C ILE A 78 6.53 -3.60 -23.34
N TYR A 79 7.13 -4.80 -23.44
CA TYR A 79 8.00 -5.20 -24.54
C TYR A 79 7.39 -6.26 -25.45
N HIS A 80 6.43 -7.04 -24.97
CA HIS A 80 5.91 -8.21 -25.67
C HIS A 80 4.41 -8.10 -25.91
N ALA A 81 3.99 -8.48 -27.12
CA ALA A 81 2.58 -8.59 -27.46
C ALA A 81 1.93 -9.80 -26.75
N PRO A 82 0.62 -9.76 -26.46
CA PRO A 82 -0.10 -10.91 -25.95
C PRO A 82 -0.23 -12.01 -27.02
N THR A 83 -0.35 -13.24 -26.58
CA THR A 83 -0.72 -14.37 -27.43
C THR A 83 -2.22 -14.42 -27.56
N ILE A 84 -2.73 -14.45 -28.81
CA ILE A 84 -4.15 -14.59 -29.10
C ILE A 84 -4.51 -16.07 -29.23
N ILE A 85 -5.44 -16.52 -28.38
CA ILE A 85 -5.93 -17.90 -28.37
C ILE A 85 -7.36 -17.92 -28.87
N TYR A 86 -7.59 -18.62 -29.96
CA TYR A 86 -8.91 -18.82 -30.56
C TYR A 86 -9.55 -20.13 -30.08
N PRO A 87 -10.89 -20.24 -30.02
CA PRO A 87 -11.55 -21.53 -29.81
C PRO A 87 -11.25 -22.48 -30.97
N ASN A 88 -11.39 -23.79 -30.73
CA ASN A 88 -11.11 -24.82 -31.75
C ASN A 88 -11.99 -24.68 -32.98
N GLU A 89 -13.25 -24.30 -32.80
CA GLU A 89 -14.19 -24.04 -33.91
C GLU A 89 -14.57 -22.57 -33.91
N LEU A 90 -14.44 -21.95 -35.10
CA LEU A 90 -14.85 -20.55 -35.33
C LEU A 90 -16.31 -20.53 -35.79
N LYS A 91 -17.20 -20.06 -34.90
CA LYS A 91 -18.63 -19.94 -35.21
C LYS A 91 -18.97 -18.78 -36.14
N TYR A 92 -18.08 -17.82 -36.26
CA TYR A 92 -18.28 -16.57 -36.99
C TYR A 92 -17.14 -16.33 -37.97
N THR A 93 -17.44 -15.79 -39.12
CA THR A 93 -16.46 -15.28 -40.09
C THR A 93 -16.45 -13.76 -40.12
N THR A 94 -17.61 -13.14 -39.85
CA THR A 94 -17.81 -11.69 -39.83
C THR A 94 -18.40 -11.28 -38.48
N LEU A 95 -17.88 -10.19 -37.90
CA LEU A 95 -18.38 -9.56 -36.69
C LEU A 95 -19.02 -8.22 -37.07
N GLU A 96 -20.33 -8.16 -36.95
CA GLU A 96 -21.07 -6.94 -37.23
C GLU A 96 -20.96 -5.92 -36.10
N THR A 97 -21.16 -4.65 -36.46
CA THR A 97 -21.18 -3.57 -35.48
C THR A 97 -22.40 -3.67 -34.55
N ILE A 98 -22.20 -3.37 -33.29
CA ILE A 98 -23.29 -3.31 -32.32
C ILE A 98 -24.27 -2.19 -32.68
N ASP A 99 -25.55 -2.52 -32.82
CA ASP A 99 -26.62 -1.53 -33.08
C ASP A 99 -26.85 -0.68 -31.82
N LYS A 100 -26.33 0.56 -31.86
CA LYS A 100 -26.46 1.54 -30.79
C LYS A 100 -27.91 1.84 -30.44
N SER A 101 -28.81 1.88 -31.42
CA SER A 101 -30.25 2.18 -31.22
C SER A 101 -30.95 1.04 -30.50
N ALA A 102 -30.68 -0.20 -30.91
CA ALA A 102 -31.19 -1.39 -30.24
C ALA A 102 -30.66 -1.53 -28.83
N LEU A 103 -29.34 -1.32 -28.63
CA LEU A 103 -28.68 -1.36 -27.31
C LEU A 103 -29.29 -0.32 -26.36
N ARG A 104 -29.56 0.90 -26.83
CA ARG A 104 -30.23 1.95 -26.06
C ARG A 104 -31.64 1.54 -25.68
N ARG A 105 -32.44 1.05 -26.63
CA ARG A 105 -33.84 0.69 -26.44
C ARG A 105 -34.03 -0.36 -25.34
N ILE A 106 -33.19 -1.40 -25.32
CA ILE A 106 -33.33 -2.49 -24.35
C ILE A 106 -32.87 -2.12 -22.95
N ASN A 107 -32.05 -1.06 -22.79
CA ASN A 107 -31.48 -0.61 -21.51
C ASN A 107 -32.02 0.75 -21.04
N GLU A 108 -32.94 1.37 -21.79
CA GLU A 108 -33.37 2.76 -21.54
C GLU A 108 -33.96 2.96 -20.16
N LYS A 109 -34.80 2.02 -19.69
CA LYS A 109 -35.44 2.08 -18.38
C LYS A 109 -34.37 2.05 -17.26
N GLN A 110 -33.46 1.09 -17.32
CA GLN A 110 -32.43 0.92 -16.31
C GLN A 110 -31.43 2.09 -16.30
N LEU A 111 -31.04 2.59 -17.47
CA LEU A 111 -30.15 3.75 -17.57
C LEU A 111 -30.81 5.03 -17.04
N LYS A 112 -32.11 5.23 -17.27
CA LYS A 112 -32.87 6.34 -16.66
C LYS A 112 -32.96 6.20 -15.13
N THR A 113 -33.16 4.99 -14.63
CA THR A 113 -33.20 4.73 -13.17
C THR A 113 -31.85 5.06 -12.52
N LEU A 114 -30.74 4.61 -13.12
CA LEU A 114 -29.38 4.93 -12.66
C LEU A 114 -29.09 6.43 -12.70
N GLU A 115 -29.45 7.08 -13.80
CA GLU A 115 -29.28 8.53 -13.95
C GLU A 115 -30.06 9.31 -12.90
N ASN A 116 -31.33 8.98 -12.69
CA ASN A 116 -32.17 9.67 -11.72
C ASN A 116 -31.66 9.46 -10.27
N GLU A 117 -31.35 8.23 -9.89
CA GLU A 117 -30.77 7.93 -8.57
C GLU A 117 -29.51 8.73 -8.30
N ALA A 118 -28.58 8.79 -9.25
CA ALA A 118 -27.34 9.56 -9.13
C ALA A 118 -27.62 11.08 -9.07
N LYS A 119 -28.58 11.58 -9.85
CA LYS A 119 -29.01 12.98 -9.81
C LYS A 119 -29.67 13.35 -8.49
N ASP A 120 -30.53 12.48 -7.96
CA ASP A 120 -31.18 12.67 -6.66
C ASP A 120 -30.14 12.75 -5.54
N PHE A 121 -29.15 11.84 -5.57
CA PHE A 121 -28.02 11.88 -4.63
C PHE A 121 -27.20 13.18 -4.75
N ILE A 122 -26.88 13.64 -5.96
CA ILE A 122 -26.15 14.90 -6.16
C ILE A 122 -26.97 16.07 -5.61
N ASN A 123 -28.27 16.12 -5.91
CA ASN A 123 -29.16 17.17 -5.44
C ASN A 123 -29.31 17.19 -3.92
N GLU A 124 -29.43 16.01 -3.30
CA GLU A 124 -29.43 15.86 -1.83
C GLU A 124 -28.16 16.46 -1.21
N GLN A 125 -26.97 16.08 -1.72
CA GLN A 125 -25.72 16.60 -1.19
C GLN A 125 -25.54 18.09 -1.47
N PHE A 126 -25.95 18.56 -2.64
CA PHE A 126 -25.95 19.99 -2.96
C PHE A 126 -26.80 20.77 -1.98
N THR A 127 -28.06 20.36 -1.76
CA THR A 127 -28.99 21.03 -0.83
C THR A 127 -28.48 20.97 0.62
N LEU A 128 -27.89 19.83 1.03
CA LEU A 128 -27.36 19.66 2.39
C LEU A 128 -26.22 20.63 2.71
N TYR A 129 -25.36 20.91 1.72
CA TYR A 129 -24.12 21.66 1.92
C TYR A 129 -24.14 23.08 1.32
N ASP A 130 -25.20 23.49 0.59
CA ASP A 130 -25.29 24.87 0.07
C ASP A 130 -25.28 25.88 1.22
N GLY A 131 -24.44 26.88 1.10
CA GLY A 131 -24.16 27.87 2.16
C GLY A 131 -23.32 27.37 3.35
N LYS A 132 -22.91 26.09 3.40
CA LYS A 132 -22.08 25.51 4.47
C LYS A 132 -20.66 25.15 4.03
N VAL A 133 -20.37 25.22 2.75
CA VAL A 133 -19.06 24.99 2.16
C VAL A 133 -18.64 26.17 1.31
N ASP A 134 -17.33 26.34 1.13
CA ASP A 134 -16.80 27.46 0.34
C ASP A 134 -16.93 27.21 -1.16
N ILE A 135 -16.98 25.91 -1.59
CA ILE A 135 -17.07 25.54 -3.00
C ILE A 135 -17.62 24.12 -3.18
N PHE A 136 -18.45 23.94 -4.22
CA PHE A 136 -18.69 22.64 -4.81
C PHE A 136 -17.72 22.38 -5.96
N SER A 137 -17.24 21.15 -6.10
CA SER A 137 -16.31 20.79 -7.15
C SER A 137 -16.56 19.40 -7.72
N ALA A 138 -16.25 19.22 -9.01
CA ALA A 138 -16.22 17.92 -9.66
C ALA A 138 -14.77 17.57 -9.99
N ALA A 139 -14.28 16.41 -9.50
CA ALA A 139 -12.97 15.91 -9.82
C ALA A 139 -12.99 15.24 -11.19
N PHE A 140 -12.35 15.84 -12.17
CA PHE A 140 -12.29 15.36 -13.55
C PHE A 140 -10.89 14.89 -13.90
N SER A 141 -10.75 13.67 -14.42
CA SER A 141 -9.48 13.06 -14.79
C SER A 141 -9.41 12.62 -16.25
N GLY A 142 -10.45 12.91 -17.03
CA GLY A 142 -10.59 12.40 -18.41
C GLY A 142 -10.85 10.90 -18.49
N GLY A 143 -10.95 10.19 -17.38
CA GLY A 143 -11.35 8.79 -17.31
C GLY A 143 -12.88 8.64 -17.26
N LYS A 144 -13.41 7.47 -17.73
CA LYS A 144 -14.85 7.20 -17.92
C LYS A 144 -15.71 7.55 -16.70
N ASP A 145 -15.26 7.13 -15.51
CA ASP A 145 -16.03 7.32 -14.27
C ASP A 145 -16.15 8.81 -13.89
N SER A 146 -15.08 9.57 -14.05
CA SER A 146 -15.09 11.03 -13.81
C SER A 146 -15.87 11.80 -14.88
N GLN A 147 -15.92 11.30 -16.13
CA GLN A 147 -16.72 11.87 -17.20
C GLN A 147 -18.22 11.71 -16.91
N VAL A 148 -18.65 10.52 -16.47
CA VAL A 148 -20.04 10.27 -16.05
C VAL A 148 -20.45 11.17 -14.90
N VAL A 149 -19.59 11.29 -13.87
CA VAL A 149 -19.87 12.18 -12.73
C VAL A 149 -19.98 13.64 -13.16
N LEU A 150 -19.08 14.11 -14.01
CA LEU A 150 -19.13 15.48 -14.51
C LEU A 150 -20.40 15.75 -15.32
N ASP A 151 -20.80 14.83 -16.22
CA ASP A 151 -22.05 14.92 -16.98
C ASP A 151 -23.29 14.96 -16.07
N LEU A 152 -23.31 14.15 -15.00
CA LEU A 152 -24.39 14.14 -14.02
C LEU A 152 -24.43 15.42 -13.17
N VAL A 153 -23.29 15.92 -12.72
CA VAL A 153 -23.19 17.15 -11.92
C VAL A 153 -23.67 18.36 -12.71
N THR A 154 -23.32 18.48 -14.01
CA THR A 154 -23.75 19.57 -14.88
C THR A 154 -25.26 19.56 -15.14
N LYS A 155 -25.93 18.40 -14.98
CA LYS A 155 -27.40 18.29 -15.13
C LYS A 155 -28.17 18.67 -13.87
N VAL A 156 -27.51 18.76 -12.71
CA VAL A 156 -28.15 19.00 -11.40
C VAL A 156 -27.75 20.33 -10.79
N ILE A 157 -26.43 20.61 -10.74
CA ILE A 157 -25.93 21.82 -10.08
C ILE A 157 -25.75 22.92 -11.14
N PRO A 158 -26.30 24.12 -10.89
CA PRO A 158 -26.07 25.25 -11.80
C PRO A 158 -24.57 25.49 -12.03
N PRO A 159 -24.12 25.71 -13.28
CA PRO A 159 -22.69 25.78 -13.62
C PRO A 159 -21.89 26.83 -12.84
N HIS A 160 -22.49 27.96 -12.50
CA HIS A 160 -21.86 29.00 -11.68
C HIS A 160 -21.69 28.63 -10.19
N LYS A 161 -22.36 27.55 -9.71
CA LYS A 161 -22.33 27.09 -8.31
C LYS A 161 -21.21 26.05 -8.05
N PHE A 162 -20.60 25.50 -9.08
CA PHE A 162 -19.50 24.56 -8.93
C PHE A 162 -18.38 24.81 -9.94
N LYS A 163 -17.21 24.21 -9.70
CA LYS A 163 -16.10 24.19 -10.67
C LYS A 163 -15.62 22.77 -10.89
N ALA A 164 -15.33 22.42 -12.13
CA ALA A 164 -14.63 21.18 -12.44
C ALA A 164 -13.11 21.39 -12.30
N PHE A 165 -12.40 20.39 -11.76
CA PHE A 165 -10.95 20.43 -11.60
C PHE A 165 -10.30 19.26 -12.31
N TYR A 166 -9.38 19.58 -13.21
CA TYR A 166 -8.48 18.64 -13.86
C TYR A 166 -7.07 18.84 -13.31
N THR A 167 -6.41 17.74 -12.92
CA THR A 167 -5.03 17.79 -12.44
C THR A 167 -4.10 17.11 -13.42
N ASP A 168 -3.24 17.92 -14.05
CA ASP A 168 -2.17 17.42 -14.89
C ASP A 168 -0.99 16.96 -14.04
N THR A 169 -0.73 15.66 -14.07
CA THR A 169 0.41 15.05 -13.35
C THR A 169 1.72 15.16 -14.12
N GLY A 170 1.71 15.63 -15.37
CA GLY A 170 2.84 15.61 -16.29
C GLY A 170 3.14 14.24 -16.88
N MET A 171 2.28 13.26 -16.60
CA MET A 171 2.40 11.87 -17.07
C MET A 171 1.13 11.40 -17.79
N GLU A 172 0.25 12.31 -18.15
CA GLU A 172 -1.01 11.97 -18.79
C GLU A 172 -0.80 11.50 -20.24
N LEU A 173 -1.76 10.73 -20.75
CA LEU A 173 -1.76 10.27 -22.13
C LEU A 173 -2.29 11.37 -23.07
N PRO A 174 -1.83 11.45 -24.34
CA PRO A 174 -2.35 12.41 -25.31
C PRO A 174 -3.88 12.37 -25.45
N CYS A 175 -4.48 11.18 -25.46
CA CYS A 175 -5.94 11.03 -25.50
C CYS A 175 -6.65 11.65 -24.28
N THR A 176 -5.97 11.79 -23.16
CA THR A 176 -6.53 12.45 -21.98
C THR A 176 -6.60 13.96 -22.19
N PHE A 177 -5.53 14.58 -22.70
CA PHE A 177 -5.53 16.01 -23.03
C PHE A 177 -6.60 16.34 -24.06
N ASP A 178 -6.68 15.56 -25.14
CA ASP A 178 -7.72 15.73 -26.16
C ASP A 178 -9.14 15.63 -25.57
N THR A 179 -9.35 14.69 -24.66
CA THR A 179 -10.63 14.50 -24.01
C THR A 179 -10.97 15.66 -23.10
N VAL A 180 -10.00 16.16 -22.33
CA VAL A 180 -10.19 17.32 -21.44
C VAL A 180 -10.59 18.54 -22.23
N GLU A 181 -9.89 18.85 -23.33
CA GLU A 181 -10.19 20.02 -24.16
C GLU A 181 -11.52 19.89 -24.90
N LYS A 182 -11.84 18.72 -25.45
CA LYS A 182 -13.16 18.46 -26.07
C LYS A 182 -14.29 18.59 -25.05
N THR A 183 -14.09 18.02 -23.84
CA THR A 183 -15.09 18.12 -22.76
C THR A 183 -15.29 19.57 -22.33
N ARG A 184 -14.20 20.33 -22.20
CA ARG A 184 -14.26 21.78 -21.90
C ARG A 184 -15.07 22.51 -22.95
N SER A 185 -14.74 22.36 -24.23
CA SER A 185 -15.40 23.03 -25.34
C SER A 185 -16.89 22.71 -25.39
N ILE A 186 -17.27 21.43 -25.31
CA ILE A 186 -18.67 21.00 -25.36
C ILE A 186 -19.46 21.56 -24.16
N LEU A 187 -18.89 21.49 -22.96
CA LEU A 187 -19.61 21.94 -21.77
C LEU A 187 -19.70 23.47 -21.69
N MET A 188 -18.73 24.22 -22.18
CA MET A 188 -18.81 25.69 -22.29
C MET A 188 -19.82 26.12 -23.33
N GLU A 189 -19.96 25.39 -24.43
CA GLU A 189 -21.02 25.66 -25.43
C GLU A 189 -22.42 25.40 -24.85
N LEU A 190 -22.59 24.32 -24.09
CA LEU A 190 -23.88 23.96 -23.49
C LEU A 190 -24.23 24.82 -22.25
N TYR A 191 -23.21 25.27 -21.52
CA TYR A 191 -23.31 25.96 -20.24
C TYR A 191 -22.26 27.09 -20.18
N PRO A 192 -22.61 28.31 -20.59
CA PRO A 192 -21.65 29.43 -20.71
C PRO A 192 -20.89 29.76 -19.41
N ASP A 193 -21.50 29.51 -18.24
CA ASP A 193 -20.86 29.75 -16.92
C ASP A 193 -20.04 28.58 -16.40
N PHE A 194 -19.84 27.53 -17.23
CA PHE A 194 -19.07 26.36 -16.84
C PHE A 194 -17.56 26.67 -16.82
N GLU A 195 -16.90 26.32 -15.72
CA GLU A 195 -15.45 26.44 -15.59
C GLU A 195 -14.79 25.09 -15.33
N LEU A 196 -13.77 24.78 -16.15
CA LEU A 196 -12.86 23.66 -15.92
C LEU A 196 -11.46 24.24 -15.61
N VAL A 197 -11.06 24.08 -14.34
CA VAL A 197 -9.83 24.61 -13.78
C VAL A 197 -8.72 23.58 -13.90
N SER A 198 -7.61 23.93 -14.54
CA SER A 198 -6.42 23.09 -14.58
C SER A 198 -5.53 23.31 -13.36
N CYS A 199 -5.02 22.20 -12.80
CA CYS A 199 -4.09 22.18 -11.66
C CYS A 199 -2.75 21.64 -12.17
N ASP A 200 -1.82 22.53 -12.44
CA ASP A 200 -0.53 22.23 -13.06
C ASP A 200 0.60 22.38 -12.06
N SER A 201 1.70 21.66 -12.29
CA SER A 201 2.92 21.78 -11.50
C SER A 201 3.94 22.63 -12.23
N GLU A 202 4.56 23.57 -11.53
CA GLU A 202 5.68 24.36 -12.06
C GLU A 202 6.97 23.57 -12.28
N GLU A 203 7.10 22.41 -11.61
CA GLU A 203 8.31 21.57 -11.67
C GLU A 203 8.12 20.46 -12.70
N ASP A 204 9.12 20.25 -13.54
CA ASP A 204 9.14 19.17 -14.52
C ASP A 204 9.07 17.80 -13.84
N VAL A 205 8.28 16.88 -14.39
CA VAL A 205 8.06 15.58 -13.79
C VAL A 205 9.28 14.66 -13.92
N ILE A 206 10.03 14.76 -15.01
CA ILE A 206 11.24 13.96 -15.23
C ILE A 206 12.31 14.35 -14.22
N GLU A 207 12.48 15.66 -13.95
CA GLU A 207 13.40 16.14 -12.92
C GLU A 207 12.99 15.67 -11.53
N GLN A 208 11.68 15.62 -11.23
CA GLN A 208 11.20 15.02 -9.99
C GLN A 208 11.48 13.51 -9.92
N TRP A 209 11.31 12.78 -11.01
CA TRP A 209 11.65 11.36 -11.06
C TRP A 209 13.14 11.09 -10.85
N LYS A 210 14.02 11.90 -11.45
CA LYS A 210 15.46 11.83 -11.22
C LYS A 210 15.81 12.10 -9.75
N LYS A 211 15.16 13.10 -9.14
CA LYS A 211 15.43 13.59 -7.80
C LYS A 211 14.84 12.69 -6.69
N TYR A 212 13.64 12.13 -6.89
CA TYR A 212 12.92 11.31 -5.92
C TYR A 212 12.95 9.82 -6.24
N GLY A 213 13.39 9.46 -7.42
CA GLY A 213 13.32 8.12 -7.98
C GLY A 213 11.92 7.71 -8.44
N PRO A 214 11.79 6.62 -9.19
CA PRO A 214 10.52 6.07 -9.63
C PRO A 214 9.56 5.85 -8.47
N PRO A 215 8.29 6.24 -8.55
CA PRO A 215 7.31 5.91 -7.55
C PRO A 215 7.12 4.38 -7.49
N SER A 216 6.63 3.88 -6.36
CA SER A 216 6.36 2.45 -6.18
C SER A 216 4.98 2.22 -5.59
N ARG A 217 4.55 0.95 -5.51
CA ARG A 217 3.31 0.59 -4.84
C ARG A 217 3.29 0.99 -3.37
N MET A 218 4.46 0.94 -2.71
CA MET A 218 4.61 1.34 -1.31
C MET A 218 4.80 2.84 -1.12
N ASN A 219 5.38 3.54 -2.10
CA ASN A 219 5.65 4.98 -2.00
C ASN A 219 5.16 5.71 -3.26
N ARG A 220 3.89 6.10 -3.23
CA ARG A 220 3.21 6.84 -4.31
C ARG A 220 3.39 8.35 -4.16
N TRP A 221 4.64 8.81 -4.06
CA TRP A 221 4.92 10.24 -3.92
C TRP A 221 4.26 11.07 -5.01
N CYS A 222 4.24 10.58 -6.26
CA CYS A 222 3.65 11.26 -7.41
C CYS A 222 2.16 11.59 -7.19
N CYS A 223 1.35 10.65 -6.62
CA CYS A 223 -0.05 10.91 -6.35
C CYS A 223 -0.24 12.02 -5.31
N LYS A 224 0.61 12.09 -4.27
CA LYS A 224 0.53 13.14 -3.25
C LYS A 224 1.06 14.47 -3.75
N VAL A 225 2.22 14.47 -4.39
CA VAL A 225 2.89 15.69 -4.85
C VAL A 225 2.20 16.31 -6.07
N ARG A 226 1.88 15.48 -7.07
CA ARG A 226 1.39 15.95 -8.38
C ARG A 226 -0.11 15.82 -8.59
N LYS A 227 -0.88 15.32 -7.61
CA LYS A 227 -2.33 15.20 -7.75
C LYS A 227 -3.05 15.86 -6.57
N THR A 228 -2.98 15.27 -5.38
CA THR A 228 -3.80 15.77 -4.27
C THR A 228 -3.35 17.12 -3.74
N SER A 229 -2.04 17.38 -3.65
CA SER A 229 -1.55 18.68 -3.18
C SER A 229 -1.72 19.80 -4.20
N LEU A 230 -1.62 19.50 -5.51
CA LEU A 230 -1.91 20.50 -6.56
C LEU A 230 -3.37 20.93 -6.52
N PHE A 231 -4.29 19.97 -6.42
CA PHE A 231 -5.72 20.24 -6.27
C PHE A 231 -6.00 21.10 -5.03
N ALA A 232 -5.48 20.71 -3.85
CA ALA A 232 -5.71 21.47 -2.62
C ALA A 232 -5.15 22.89 -2.66
N ARG A 233 -4.00 23.11 -3.31
CA ARG A 233 -3.46 24.44 -3.52
C ARG A 233 -4.29 25.25 -4.51
N LYS A 234 -4.71 24.63 -5.62
CA LYS A 234 -5.53 25.32 -6.63
C LYS A 234 -6.90 25.73 -6.08
N LEU A 235 -7.48 24.96 -5.17
CA LEU A 235 -8.68 25.36 -4.45
C LEU A 235 -8.47 26.65 -3.67
N LYS A 236 -7.33 26.80 -2.97
CA LYS A 236 -6.97 28.02 -2.23
C LYS A 236 -6.80 29.21 -3.18
N ASP A 237 -6.11 29.00 -4.30
CA ASP A 237 -5.86 30.04 -5.30
C ASP A 237 -7.18 30.54 -5.92
N VAL A 238 -8.08 29.63 -6.31
CA VAL A 238 -9.39 29.95 -6.89
C VAL A 238 -10.27 30.74 -5.91
N LEU A 239 -10.20 30.41 -4.62
CA LEU A 239 -10.98 31.07 -3.56
C LEU A 239 -10.22 32.24 -2.92
N GLN A 240 -9.02 32.55 -3.41
CA GLN A 240 -8.14 33.63 -2.90
C GLN A 240 -7.98 33.57 -1.38
N THR A 241 -7.78 32.35 -0.84
CA THR A 241 -7.62 32.12 0.59
C THR A 241 -6.34 31.37 0.93
N ASN A 242 -5.74 31.68 2.07
CA ASN A 242 -4.61 30.93 2.60
C ASN A 242 -5.04 29.71 3.44
N LYS A 243 -6.26 29.75 4.01
CA LYS A 243 -6.81 28.64 4.80
C LYS A 243 -7.23 27.49 3.90
N GLN A 244 -7.26 26.29 4.46
CA GLN A 244 -7.79 25.14 3.74
C GLN A 244 -9.32 25.29 3.60
N PRO A 245 -9.86 25.40 2.36
CA PRO A 245 -11.29 25.59 2.15
C PRO A 245 -12.07 24.32 2.49
N ARG A 246 -13.29 24.50 2.92
CA ARG A 246 -14.27 23.43 3.05
C ARG A 246 -14.94 23.21 1.70
N ALA A 247 -14.77 22.04 1.11
CA ALA A 247 -15.27 21.76 -0.23
C ALA A 247 -16.02 20.43 -0.30
N VAL A 248 -17.10 20.40 -1.05
CA VAL A 248 -17.72 19.16 -1.54
C VAL A 248 -17.06 18.80 -2.86
N VAL A 249 -16.57 17.56 -2.97
CA VAL A 249 -15.90 17.05 -4.16
C VAL A 249 -16.67 15.84 -4.69
N PHE A 250 -17.33 16.00 -5.83
CA PHE A 250 -17.93 14.87 -6.55
C PHE A 250 -16.85 14.10 -7.31
N GLU A 251 -16.70 12.80 -7.03
CA GLU A 251 -15.64 11.96 -7.60
C GLU A 251 -16.15 10.66 -8.18
N GLY A 252 -15.58 10.24 -9.32
CA GLY A 252 -15.90 8.99 -10.02
C GLY A 252 -15.20 7.79 -9.39
N VAL A 253 -15.56 7.46 -8.14
CA VAL A 253 -15.07 6.27 -7.43
C VAL A 253 -16.22 5.28 -7.31
N ARG A 254 -15.96 4.00 -7.66
CA ARG A 254 -16.94 2.92 -7.62
C ARG A 254 -16.48 1.79 -6.69
N ALA A 255 -17.43 1.15 -6.02
CA ALA A 255 -17.19 -0.02 -5.17
C ALA A 255 -16.60 -1.20 -5.98
N ASP A 256 -17.08 -1.39 -7.20
CA ASP A 256 -16.69 -2.47 -8.13
C ASP A 256 -15.21 -2.44 -8.59
N GLU A 257 -14.51 -1.32 -8.41
CA GLU A 257 -13.12 -1.20 -8.89
C GLU A 257 -12.10 -1.98 -8.05
N SER A 258 -12.37 -2.25 -6.80
CA SER A 258 -11.49 -3.05 -5.92
C SER A 258 -12.11 -3.28 -4.55
N ALA A 259 -11.73 -4.36 -3.86
CA ALA A 259 -12.14 -4.65 -2.47
C ALA A 259 -11.86 -3.49 -1.50
N ARG A 260 -10.78 -2.72 -1.72
CA ARG A 260 -10.49 -1.53 -0.91
C ARG A 260 -11.52 -0.42 -1.13
N ARG A 261 -12.00 -0.22 -2.38
CA ARG A 261 -13.00 0.81 -2.69
C ARG A 261 -14.39 0.40 -2.30
N GLU A 262 -14.70 -0.88 -2.32
CA GLU A 262 -15.96 -1.45 -1.80
C GLU A 262 -16.20 -1.06 -0.34
N ALA A 263 -15.11 -0.98 0.45
CA ALA A 263 -15.17 -0.55 1.86
C ALA A 263 -15.34 0.97 2.06
N TYR A 264 -15.43 1.78 1.01
CA TYR A 264 -15.62 3.22 1.15
C TYR A 264 -17.10 3.54 1.40
N GLU A 265 -17.34 4.60 2.14
CA GLU A 265 -18.69 5.19 2.25
C GLU A 265 -19.00 6.02 1.00
N ARG A 266 -20.28 6.12 0.64
CA ARG A 266 -20.73 6.95 -0.49
C ARG A 266 -20.43 8.43 -0.28
N VAL A 267 -20.46 8.90 0.98
CA VAL A 267 -20.01 10.22 1.42
C VAL A 267 -18.89 10.05 2.44
N GLY A 268 -17.69 10.51 2.12
CA GLY A 268 -16.53 10.41 3.01
C GLY A 268 -16.05 11.80 3.43
N ILE A 269 -15.93 12.04 4.74
CA ILE A 269 -15.47 13.33 5.28
C ILE A 269 -14.02 13.19 5.74
N GLY A 270 -13.14 14.11 5.29
CA GLY A 270 -11.76 14.16 5.73
C GLY A 270 -10.84 13.03 5.23
N VAL A 271 -11.27 12.24 4.25
CA VAL A 271 -10.53 11.04 3.76
C VAL A 271 -9.20 11.41 3.08
N LYS A 272 -9.17 12.46 2.28
CA LYS A 272 -7.98 12.93 1.55
C LYS A 272 -7.34 14.16 2.22
N HIS A 273 -8.16 15.11 2.62
CA HIS A 273 -7.80 16.32 3.36
C HIS A 273 -8.92 16.61 4.36
N THR A 274 -8.58 17.12 5.53
CA THR A 274 -9.49 17.28 6.68
C THR A 274 -10.80 18.00 6.36
N ASN A 275 -10.77 18.98 5.44
CA ASN A 275 -11.92 19.84 5.12
C ASN A 275 -12.64 19.43 3.83
N LEU A 276 -12.29 18.30 3.21
CA LEU A 276 -12.96 17.83 2.00
C LEU A 276 -14.05 16.81 2.32
N ILE A 277 -15.20 16.99 1.69
CA ILE A 277 -16.34 16.07 1.69
C ILE A 277 -16.38 15.39 0.32
N ASN A 278 -16.01 14.12 0.27
CA ASN A 278 -15.97 13.35 -0.98
C ASN A 278 -17.31 12.67 -1.21
N CYS A 279 -18.03 13.05 -2.26
CA CYS A 279 -19.32 12.50 -2.67
C CYS A 279 -19.15 11.64 -3.92
N ARG A 280 -19.73 10.43 -3.93
CA ARG A 280 -19.55 9.40 -4.96
C ARG A 280 -20.87 9.04 -5.60
N PRO A 281 -21.38 9.82 -6.60
CA PRO A 281 -22.70 9.63 -7.19
C PRO A 281 -22.89 8.24 -7.80
N ILE A 282 -21.89 7.72 -8.48
CA ILE A 282 -21.89 6.43 -9.19
C ILE A 282 -21.25 5.29 -8.38
N PHE A 283 -21.23 5.39 -7.04
CA PHE A 283 -20.52 4.47 -6.17
C PHE A 283 -20.92 3.00 -6.39
N HIS A 284 -22.20 2.76 -6.62
CA HIS A 284 -22.77 1.42 -6.79
C HIS A 284 -22.85 0.96 -8.26
N TRP A 285 -22.39 1.75 -9.22
CA TRP A 285 -22.42 1.37 -10.63
C TRP A 285 -21.32 0.35 -10.97
N ASN A 286 -21.65 -0.63 -11.82
CA ASN A 286 -20.67 -1.55 -12.38
C ASN A 286 -20.06 -1.00 -13.69
N ASP A 287 -19.07 -1.71 -14.22
CA ASP A 287 -18.33 -1.25 -15.40
C ASP A 287 -19.23 -1.13 -16.65
N THR A 288 -20.14 -2.09 -16.85
CA THR A 288 -21.10 -2.07 -17.98
C THR A 288 -22.04 -0.87 -17.89
N GLU A 289 -22.57 -0.55 -16.72
CA GLU A 289 -23.48 0.59 -16.51
C GLU A 289 -22.79 1.91 -16.89
N VAL A 290 -21.50 2.07 -16.50
CA VAL A 290 -20.69 3.25 -16.88
C VAL A 290 -20.48 3.31 -18.38
N TYR A 291 -20.08 2.21 -19.03
CA TYR A 291 -19.86 2.18 -20.48
C TYR A 291 -21.16 2.46 -21.26
N LEU A 292 -22.28 1.84 -20.87
CA LEU A 292 -23.57 2.07 -21.51
C LEU A 292 -24.04 3.51 -21.35
N TYR A 293 -23.91 4.09 -20.17
CA TYR A 293 -24.25 5.48 -19.93
C TYR A 293 -23.44 6.42 -20.83
N MET A 294 -22.10 6.27 -20.84
CA MET A 294 -21.23 7.09 -21.69
C MET A 294 -21.51 6.91 -23.16
N PHE A 295 -21.73 5.70 -23.62
CA PHE A 295 -21.91 5.41 -25.05
C PHE A 295 -23.27 5.82 -25.57
N LEU A 296 -24.33 5.78 -24.74
CA LEU A 296 -25.71 5.95 -25.14
C LEU A 296 -26.35 7.27 -24.68
N ILE A 297 -25.92 7.84 -23.53
CA ILE A 297 -26.63 8.93 -22.85
C ILE A 297 -25.78 10.18 -22.71
N SER A 298 -24.49 10.05 -22.31
CA SER A 298 -23.63 11.18 -21.98
C SER A 298 -23.43 12.11 -23.18
N LYS A 299 -23.41 13.42 -22.88
CA LYS A 299 -23.02 14.46 -23.87
C LYS A 299 -21.49 14.62 -23.95
N VAL A 300 -20.79 14.19 -22.91
CA VAL A 300 -19.32 14.20 -22.87
C VAL A 300 -18.78 13.02 -23.70
N PRO A 301 -17.83 13.24 -24.62
CA PRO A 301 -17.32 12.17 -25.48
C PRO A 301 -16.51 11.13 -24.70
N ILE A 302 -16.59 9.87 -25.15
CA ILE A 302 -15.75 8.79 -24.62
C ILE A 302 -14.28 9.11 -24.92
N ASN A 303 -13.42 8.97 -23.90
CA ASN A 303 -11.98 9.09 -24.09
C ASN A 303 -11.47 8.04 -25.11
N TYR A 304 -10.76 8.50 -26.11
CA TYR A 304 -10.22 7.66 -27.19
C TYR A 304 -9.36 6.50 -26.69
N GLY A 305 -8.75 6.61 -25.51
CA GLY A 305 -8.01 5.52 -24.90
C GLY A 305 -8.87 4.27 -24.68
N TYR A 306 -10.16 4.43 -24.32
CA TYR A 306 -11.08 3.28 -24.16
C TYR A 306 -11.46 2.67 -25.52
N ILE A 307 -11.62 3.50 -26.55
CA ILE A 307 -11.84 3.03 -27.93
C ILE A 307 -10.64 2.21 -28.43
N ASN A 308 -9.46 2.60 -28.00
CA ASN A 308 -8.20 1.93 -28.34
C ASN A 308 -7.88 0.71 -27.47
N GLY A 309 -8.74 0.32 -26.53
CA GLY A 309 -8.58 -0.88 -25.70
C GLY A 309 -7.88 -0.69 -24.36
N LEU A 310 -7.66 0.56 -23.91
CA LEU A 310 -7.26 0.80 -22.53
C LEU A 310 -8.46 0.52 -21.61
N THR A 311 -8.28 -0.35 -20.65
CA THR A 311 -9.30 -0.66 -19.65
C THR A 311 -9.40 0.41 -18.55
N ARG A 312 -8.32 1.17 -18.38
CA ARG A 312 -8.22 2.27 -17.43
C ARG A 312 -7.35 3.40 -18.01
N ILE A 313 -7.84 4.63 -17.91
CA ILE A 313 -7.06 5.83 -18.22
C ILE A 313 -6.32 6.30 -16.96
N GLY A 314 -5.06 6.64 -17.11
CA GLY A 314 -4.18 7.12 -16.05
C GLY A 314 -2.83 7.55 -16.60
N CYS A 315 -1.84 7.68 -15.70
CA CYS A 315 -0.49 8.06 -16.13
C CYS A 315 0.12 7.06 -17.12
N ASN A 316 0.89 7.55 -18.07
CA ASN A 316 1.58 6.73 -19.09
C ASN A 316 2.53 5.69 -18.49
N ILE A 317 3.04 5.96 -17.28
CA ILE A 317 3.81 5.02 -16.49
C ILE A 317 3.32 5.08 -15.03
N CYS A 318 2.90 3.94 -14.48
CA CYS A 318 2.33 3.89 -13.14
C CYS A 318 2.67 2.56 -12.47
N PRO A 319 3.12 2.57 -11.20
CA PRO A 319 3.38 1.32 -10.46
C PRO A 319 2.12 0.45 -10.26
N PHE A 320 0.92 1.02 -10.45
CA PHE A 320 -0.37 0.32 -10.37
C PHE A 320 -0.93 -0.07 -11.75
N ALA A 321 -0.25 0.30 -12.83
CA ALA A 321 -0.64 -0.16 -14.16
C ALA A 321 -0.49 -1.68 -14.27
N SER A 322 -1.47 -2.32 -14.93
CA SER A 322 -1.36 -3.72 -15.34
C SER A 322 -0.40 -3.86 -16.51
N ASN A 323 0.15 -5.05 -16.70
CA ASN A 323 0.99 -5.33 -17.87
C ASN A 323 0.22 -5.10 -19.19
N TRP A 324 -1.09 -5.37 -19.20
CA TRP A 324 -1.97 -5.04 -20.30
C TRP A 324 -1.98 -3.55 -20.63
N SER A 325 -2.16 -2.71 -19.62
CA SER A 325 -2.15 -1.24 -19.82
C SER A 325 -0.80 -0.76 -20.34
N GLU A 326 0.30 -1.31 -19.83
CA GLU A 326 1.65 -0.97 -20.29
C GLU A 326 1.87 -1.39 -21.77
N PHE A 327 1.42 -2.59 -22.14
CA PHE A 327 1.43 -3.04 -23.54
C PHE A 327 0.64 -2.09 -24.44
N MET A 328 -0.62 -1.79 -24.09
CA MET A 328 -1.49 -0.94 -24.88
C MET A 328 -0.95 0.49 -25.00
N ILE A 329 -0.45 1.07 -23.92
CA ILE A 329 0.15 2.41 -23.92
C ILE A 329 1.38 2.45 -24.82
N ASN A 330 2.27 1.47 -24.72
CA ASN A 330 3.47 1.42 -25.56
C ASN A 330 3.13 1.20 -27.05
N ARG A 331 2.06 0.46 -27.34
CA ARG A 331 1.60 0.23 -28.71
C ARG A 331 0.94 1.46 -29.31
N LEU A 332 0.16 2.20 -28.52
CA LEU A 332 -0.55 3.40 -28.96
C LEU A 332 0.36 4.63 -29.05
N TYR A 333 1.27 4.76 -28.11
CA TYR A 333 2.16 5.91 -27.96
C TYR A 333 3.61 5.42 -27.78
N PRO A 334 4.23 4.90 -28.86
CA PRO A 334 5.62 4.45 -28.79
C PRO A 334 6.51 5.56 -28.22
N HIS A 335 7.42 5.18 -27.33
CA HIS A 335 8.40 6.07 -26.73
C HIS A 335 7.88 7.05 -25.66
N ILE A 336 6.57 7.19 -25.42
CA ILE A 336 6.05 8.14 -24.43
C ILE A 336 6.59 7.87 -23.02
N SER A 337 6.82 6.62 -22.68
CA SER A 337 7.34 6.18 -21.37
C SER A 337 8.88 6.13 -21.32
N ASN A 338 9.59 6.33 -22.42
CA ASN A 338 11.05 6.16 -22.50
C ASN A 338 11.82 7.00 -21.49
N PRO A 339 11.54 8.30 -21.28
CA PRO A 339 12.28 9.10 -20.31
C PRO A 339 12.20 8.54 -18.87
N PHE A 340 11.07 7.92 -18.53
CA PHE A 340 10.86 7.27 -17.24
C PHE A 340 11.53 5.90 -17.17
N ILE A 341 11.47 5.14 -18.27
CA ILE A 341 12.12 3.83 -18.39
C ILE A 341 13.63 3.98 -18.21
N GLU A 342 14.26 4.99 -18.82
CA GLU A 342 15.69 5.29 -18.65
C GLU A 342 16.07 5.51 -17.18
N ILE A 343 15.22 6.22 -16.41
CA ILE A 343 15.44 6.41 -14.97
C ILE A 343 15.33 5.08 -14.22
N ILE A 344 14.34 4.23 -14.57
CA ILE A 344 14.18 2.91 -13.97
C ILE A 344 15.38 2.02 -14.32
N GLU A 345 15.89 2.04 -15.55
CA GLU A 345 17.07 1.32 -15.97
C GLU A 345 18.33 1.77 -15.19
N LYS A 346 18.52 3.09 -15.05
CA LYS A 346 19.63 3.66 -14.26
C LYS A 346 19.56 3.13 -12.83
N MET A 347 18.37 3.16 -12.21
CA MET A 347 18.20 2.61 -10.86
C MET A 347 18.43 1.10 -10.81
N ALA A 348 17.97 0.33 -11.81
CA ALA A 348 18.21 -1.10 -11.86
C ALA A 348 19.72 -1.42 -11.88
N ARG A 349 20.49 -0.67 -12.66
CA ARG A 349 21.97 -0.80 -12.68
C ARG A 349 22.59 -0.46 -11.32
N ASN A 350 22.13 0.60 -10.66
CA ASN A 350 22.64 1.03 -9.36
C ASN A 350 22.37 0.01 -8.24
N ILE A 351 21.28 -0.78 -8.35
CA ILE A 351 21.01 -1.88 -7.40
C ILE A 351 21.65 -3.20 -7.78
N GLY A 352 22.47 -3.23 -8.86
CA GLY A 352 23.27 -4.39 -9.24
C GLY A 352 22.64 -5.29 -10.32
N VAL A 353 21.53 -4.89 -10.97
CA VAL A 353 21.00 -5.61 -12.13
C VAL A 353 21.90 -5.37 -13.34
N LYS A 354 22.56 -6.43 -13.83
CA LYS A 354 23.54 -6.37 -14.93
C LYS A 354 23.00 -7.02 -16.20
N GLY A 355 23.36 -6.46 -17.35
CA GLY A 355 22.94 -6.96 -18.66
C GLY A 355 21.56 -6.48 -19.11
N LYS A 356 21.43 -6.19 -20.42
CA LYS A 356 20.19 -5.61 -20.98
C LYS A 356 18.99 -6.53 -20.78
N THR A 357 19.12 -7.82 -21.03
CA THR A 357 18.05 -8.82 -20.87
C THR A 357 17.52 -8.87 -19.43
N ASN A 358 18.40 -8.79 -18.42
CA ASN A 358 17.99 -8.80 -17.02
C ASN A 358 17.28 -7.49 -16.62
N ILE A 359 17.72 -6.35 -17.18
CA ILE A 359 17.08 -5.05 -16.97
C ILE A 359 15.69 -5.05 -17.59
N ASP A 360 15.55 -5.54 -18.83
CA ASP A 360 14.26 -5.64 -19.52
C ASP A 360 13.31 -6.57 -18.76
N SER A 361 13.79 -7.70 -18.26
CA SER A 361 13.04 -8.59 -17.38
C SER A 361 12.64 -7.93 -16.05
N TYR A 362 13.52 -7.15 -15.45
CA TYR A 362 13.24 -6.39 -14.23
C TYR A 362 12.12 -5.36 -14.43
N ILE A 363 12.07 -4.73 -15.61
CA ILE A 363 11.04 -3.75 -15.97
C ILE A 363 9.72 -4.46 -16.31
N SER A 364 9.73 -5.44 -17.22
CA SER A 364 8.53 -6.13 -17.71
C SER A 364 7.82 -6.95 -16.64
N SER A 365 8.58 -7.56 -15.70
CA SER A 365 8.01 -8.25 -14.53
C SER A 365 7.44 -7.29 -13.47
N GLY A 366 7.66 -5.98 -13.63
CA GLY A 366 7.21 -4.97 -12.67
C GLY A 366 7.95 -4.98 -11.34
N ASN A 367 9.17 -5.52 -11.27
CA ASN A 367 9.97 -5.53 -10.05
C ASN A 367 10.30 -4.12 -9.55
N TRP A 368 10.48 -3.15 -10.45
CA TRP A 368 10.65 -1.74 -10.10
C TRP A 368 9.45 -1.16 -9.31
N LYS A 369 8.22 -1.67 -9.55
CA LYS A 369 6.98 -1.23 -8.90
C LYS A 369 6.93 -1.62 -7.41
N LYS A 370 7.73 -2.62 -7.00
CA LYS A 370 7.80 -3.16 -5.63
C LYS A 370 8.83 -2.44 -4.76
N ASN A 371 9.69 -1.60 -5.33
CA ASN A 371 10.76 -0.94 -4.61
C ASN A 371 10.20 0.03 -3.54
N ALA A 372 10.30 -0.37 -2.29
CA ALA A 372 9.71 0.36 -1.16
C ALA A 372 10.41 1.68 -0.85
N GLY A 373 11.68 1.84 -1.23
CA GLY A 373 12.49 2.98 -0.87
C GLY A 373 13.33 3.54 -2.01
N GLY A 374 14.26 4.40 -1.68
CA GLY A 374 15.20 5.03 -2.59
C GLY A 374 16.41 4.17 -2.97
N LYS A 375 16.32 2.85 -2.80
CA LYS A 375 17.41 1.93 -3.19
C LYS A 375 17.75 2.15 -4.66
N GLY A 376 19.04 2.45 -4.93
CA GLY A 376 19.50 2.77 -6.28
C GLY A 376 19.43 4.25 -6.66
N LEU A 377 18.87 5.13 -5.81
CA LEU A 377 19.11 6.57 -5.94
C LEU A 377 20.59 6.86 -5.66
N GLU A 378 21.13 7.85 -6.35
CA GLU A 378 22.49 8.35 -6.04
C GLU A 378 22.49 8.83 -4.60
N SER A 379 23.54 8.43 -3.84
CA SER A 379 23.68 8.79 -2.44
C SER A 379 23.80 10.31 -2.32
N ASP A 380 22.78 10.94 -1.75
CA ASP A 380 22.89 12.30 -1.27
C ASP A 380 23.87 12.27 -0.07
N ILE A 381 24.74 13.25 0.04
CA ILE A 381 25.65 13.40 1.19
C ILE A 381 24.90 13.72 2.49
N THR A 382 23.59 13.94 2.41
CA THR A 382 22.72 14.21 3.54
C THR A 382 22.39 12.94 4.31
N ARG A 383 22.61 12.92 5.63
CA ARG A 383 22.35 11.79 6.51
C ARG A 383 21.78 12.24 7.84
N ILE A 384 20.91 11.41 8.44
CA ILE A 384 20.41 11.59 9.81
C ILE A 384 20.82 10.41 10.68
N ASP A 385 21.49 10.71 11.79
CA ASP A 385 21.80 9.75 12.84
C ASP A 385 20.95 10.10 14.08
N ILE A 386 20.10 9.19 14.52
CA ILE A 386 19.26 9.35 15.71
C ILE A 386 19.88 8.52 16.82
N ILE A 387 20.33 9.21 17.86
CA ILE A 387 20.95 8.62 19.04
C ILE A 387 19.97 8.84 20.20
N LYS A 388 19.24 7.79 20.56
CA LYS A 388 18.37 7.84 21.75
C LYS A 388 19.19 7.43 22.97
N LYS A 389 19.48 8.38 23.84
CA LYS A 389 20.07 8.15 25.16
C LYS A 389 19.08 8.63 26.22
N GLU A 390 18.33 7.71 26.83
CA GLU A 390 17.50 8.11 27.97
C GLU A 390 18.41 8.64 29.09
N PRO A 391 18.06 9.75 29.75
CA PRO A 391 16.80 10.51 29.65
C PRO A 391 16.73 11.53 28.50
N ASP A 392 17.73 11.63 27.65
CA ASP A 392 17.88 12.65 26.62
C ASP A 392 17.68 12.06 25.22
N TYR A 393 17.44 12.94 24.27
CA TYR A 393 17.35 12.64 22.87
C TYR A 393 18.42 13.44 22.12
N GLU A 394 19.16 12.77 21.22
CA GLU A 394 20.12 13.43 20.33
C GLU A 394 19.89 12.99 18.88
N CYS A 395 19.95 13.96 17.98
CA CYS A 395 19.88 13.75 16.54
C CYS A 395 20.97 14.56 15.85
N VAL A 396 21.68 13.93 14.93
CA VAL A 396 22.71 14.56 14.11
C VAL A 396 22.28 14.55 12.66
N VAL A 397 22.18 15.71 12.04
CA VAL A 397 21.90 15.89 10.62
C VAL A 397 23.16 16.33 9.92
N HIS A 398 23.64 15.52 8.99
CA HIS A 398 24.76 15.86 8.11
C HIS A 398 24.22 16.48 6.82
N ASN A 399 24.82 17.59 6.40
CA ASN A 399 24.45 18.36 5.21
C ASN A 399 22.95 18.68 5.12
N PRO A 400 22.39 19.44 6.10
CA PRO A 400 20.99 19.81 6.11
C PRO A 400 20.63 20.64 4.88
N LYS A 401 19.48 20.32 4.23
CA LYS A 401 18.99 21.04 3.04
C LYS A 401 18.14 22.24 3.36
N GLN A 402 17.55 22.29 4.53
CA GLN A 402 16.62 23.35 4.92
C GLN A 402 16.98 23.94 6.27
N ASN A 403 16.53 25.17 6.49
CA ASN A 403 16.68 25.84 7.76
C ASN A 403 15.79 25.17 8.82
N TRP A 404 16.41 24.65 9.87
CA TRP A 404 15.72 23.98 10.98
C TRP A 404 14.78 24.90 11.76
N ARG A 405 15.08 26.21 11.81
CA ARG A 405 14.29 27.20 12.56
C ARG A 405 12.85 27.27 12.08
N VAL A 406 12.64 27.18 10.76
CA VAL A 406 11.29 27.21 10.19
C VAL A 406 10.49 25.98 10.65
N TRP A 407 11.08 24.80 10.55
CA TRP A 407 10.39 23.56 10.91
C TRP A 407 10.21 23.40 12.42
N LEU A 408 11.16 23.88 13.22
CA LEU A 408 11.10 23.78 14.68
C LEU A 408 9.88 24.51 15.25
N ASN A 409 9.55 25.69 14.69
CA ASN A 409 8.37 26.47 15.08
C ASN A 409 7.03 25.75 14.82
N THR A 410 7.04 24.59 14.16
CA THR A 410 5.82 23.77 13.97
C THR A 410 5.55 22.83 15.14
N ILE A 411 6.52 22.59 16.02
CA ILE A 411 6.36 21.65 17.17
C ILE A 411 5.48 22.26 18.27
N GLY A 412 5.78 23.50 18.64
CA GLY A 412 5.17 24.23 19.75
C GLY A 412 5.73 25.63 19.84
N ASP A 413 5.53 26.31 20.96
CA ASP A 413 6.13 27.60 21.24
C ASP A 413 7.63 27.41 21.54
N VAL A 414 8.46 27.97 20.69
CA VAL A 414 9.91 27.82 20.72
C VAL A 414 10.56 29.12 21.14
N SER A 415 11.36 29.08 22.21
CA SER A 415 12.21 30.16 22.65
C SER A 415 13.66 29.71 22.54
N ILE A 416 14.46 30.42 21.70
CA ILE A 416 15.87 30.09 21.44
C ILE A 416 16.73 31.34 21.52
N SER A 417 17.84 31.22 22.23
CA SER A 417 18.89 32.26 22.31
C SER A 417 20.19 31.70 21.71
N ASN A 418 20.90 32.56 21.01
CA ASN A 418 22.26 32.28 20.55
C ASN A 418 23.19 32.45 21.76
N ILE A 419 23.95 31.41 22.12
CA ILE A 419 24.92 31.45 23.21
C ILE A 419 26.31 31.74 22.70
N ASP A 420 26.69 31.19 21.57
CA ASP A 420 27.97 31.34 20.90
C ASP A 420 27.78 31.07 19.40
N GLU A 421 28.81 31.34 18.59
CA GLU A 421 28.74 31.09 17.14
C GLU A 421 28.33 29.66 16.84
N GLY A 422 27.17 29.51 16.23
CA GLY A 422 26.58 28.22 15.90
C GLY A 422 26.00 27.41 17.07
N ILE A 423 26.02 27.95 18.30
CA ILE A 423 25.50 27.27 19.50
C ILE A 423 24.25 27.99 20.00
N TYR A 424 23.16 27.25 20.10
CA TYR A 424 21.86 27.75 20.53
C TYR A 424 21.32 26.91 21.69
N SER A 425 20.68 27.57 22.65
CA SER A 425 19.93 26.91 23.71
C SER A 425 18.57 27.57 23.87
N GLY A 426 17.60 26.78 24.33
CA GLY A 426 16.24 27.25 24.47
C GLY A 426 15.30 26.25 25.04
N THR A 427 14.02 26.46 24.83
CA THR A 427 12.94 25.59 25.26
C THR A 427 11.90 25.42 24.17
N ILE A 428 11.25 24.25 24.18
CA ILE A 428 10.04 23.98 23.39
C ILE A 428 8.92 23.77 24.41
N LYS A 429 7.85 24.55 24.30
CA LYS A 429 6.64 24.38 25.09
C LYS A 429 5.54 23.84 24.18
N TYR A 430 4.92 22.72 24.59
CA TYR A 430 3.76 22.13 23.93
C TYR A 430 2.76 21.64 24.98
N GLY A 431 1.60 22.28 25.06
CA GLY A 431 0.68 22.10 26.17
C GLY A 431 1.32 22.49 27.51
N GLU A 432 1.26 21.62 28.49
CA GLU A 432 1.90 21.80 29.81
C GLU A 432 3.38 21.39 29.83
N ASP A 433 3.87 20.73 28.78
CA ASP A 433 5.22 20.21 28.74
C ASP A 433 6.22 21.24 28.23
N ILE A 434 7.30 21.40 28.99
CA ILE A 434 8.46 22.22 28.60
C ILE A 434 9.69 21.33 28.56
N VAL A 435 10.42 21.35 27.45
CA VAL A 435 11.67 20.59 27.25
C VAL A 435 12.78 21.53 26.85
N LYS A 436 13.96 21.36 27.46
CA LYS A 436 15.15 22.10 27.06
C LYS A 436 15.68 21.60 25.72
N LEU A 437 16.08 22.56 24.88
CA LEU A 437 16.61 22.32 23.55
C LEU A 437 18.01 22.89 23.44
N GLU A 438 18.94 22.11 22.91
CA GLU A 438 20.28 22.54 22.51
C GLU A 438 20.51 22.24 21.05
N LEU A 439 21.09 23.17 20.32
CA LEU A 439 21.43 23.04 18.92
C LEU A 439 22.88 23.50 18.70
N ASN A 440 23.62 22.76 17.87
CA ASN A 440 24.98 23.09 17.50
C ASN A 440 25.13 22.97 15.98
N GLU A 441 25.31 24.11 15.31
CA GLU A 441 25.58 24.21 13.87
C GLU A 441 27.09 24.25 13.66
N LYS A 442 27.68 23.13 13.27
CA LYS A 442 29.11 23.05 12.94
C LYS A 442 29.34 23.40 11.47
N SER A 443 29.67 24.63 11.19
CA SER A 443 29.93 25.13 9.83
C SER A 443 31.06 24.37 9.13
N SER A 444 32.13 24.03 9.86
CA SER A 444 33.28 23.28 9.31
C SER A 444 32.94 21.88 8.76
N SER A 445 31.95 21.22 9.33
CA SER A 445 31.48 19.89 8.92
C SER A 445 30.09 19.89 8.29
N ASN A 446 29.47 21.05 8.11
CA ASN A 446 28.08 21.20 7.66
C ASN A 446 27.13 20.26 8.38
N THR A 447 27.16 20.30 9.72
CA THR A 447 26.43 19.34 10.58
C THR A 447 25.60 20.09 11.61
N LEU A 448 24.36 19.67 11.79
CA LEU A 448 23.47 20.14 12.84
C LEU A 448 23.29 19.04 13.90
N ILE A 449 23.69 19.33 15.13
CA ILE A 449 23.44 18.45 16.29
C ILE A 449 22.29 19.08 17.07
N THR A 450 21.26 18.28 17.35
CA THR A 450 20.08 18.69 18.11
C THR A 450 19.91 17.78 19.31
N ARG A 451 19.72 18.35 20.50
CA ARG A 451 19.47 17.63 21.75
C ARG A 451 18.19 18.12 22.42
N LEU A 452 17.38 17.19 22.90
CA LEU A 452 16.33 17.47 23.86
C LEU A 452 16.71 16.82 25.18
N LEU A 453 16.65 17.60 26.25
CA LEU A 453 17.03 17.15 27.58
C LEU A 453 15.78 16.82 28.40
N SER A 454 15.88 15.76 29.22
CA SER A 454 14.79 15.31 30.13
C SER A 454 13.51 14.95 29.38
N THR A 455 13.64 14.06 28.40
CA THR A 455 12.52 13.63 27.54
C THR A 455 11.74 12.43 28.08
N THR A 456 12.09 11.94 29.27
CA THR A 456 11.41 10.81 29.92
C THR A 456 9.90 11.08 30.03
N GLY A 457 9.07 10.17 29.53
CA GLY A 457 7.61 10.33 29.48
C GLY A 457 7.08 11.24 28.35
N LYS A 458 7.93 11.91 27.57
CA LYS A 458 7.55 12.87 26.50
C LYS A 458 7.86 12.34 25.11
N ILE A 459 7.51 11.08 24.85
CA ILE A 459 7.83 10.35 23.61
C ILE A 459 7.28 11.09 22.36
N TYR A 460 6.14 11.78 22.48
CA TYR A 460 5.57 12.55 21.37
C TYR A 460 6.47 13.72 20.93
N LEU A 461 7.16 14.43 21.86
CA LEU A 461 8.08 15.51 21.50
C LEU A 461 9.31 15.00 20.76
N THR A 462 9.85 13.85 21.16
CA THR A 462 10.94 13.21 20.40
C THR A 462 10.49 12.74 19.02
N SER A 463 9.24 12.28 18.89
CA SER A 463 8.62 11.93 17.60
C SER A 463 8.47 13.15 16.69
N PHE A 464 7.99 14.28 17.22
CA PHE A 464 7.88 15.52 16.47
C PHE A 464 9.26 16.04 16.05
N MET A 465 10.24 16.01 16.96
CA MET A 465 11.62 16.40 16.64
C MET A 465 12.20 15.52 15.52
N ASN A 466 11.99 14.20 15.54
CA ASN A 466 12.40 13.32 14.45
C ASN A 466 11.83 13.77 13.10
N LYS A 467 10.54 14.10 13.06
CA LYS A 467 9.87 14.54 11.83
C LYS A 467 10.38 15.92 11.36
N VAL A 468 10.67 16.82 12.29
CA VAL A 468 11.30 18.11 12.00
C VAL A 468 12.71 17.93 11.44
N MET A 469 13.53 17.09 12.06
CA MET A 469 14.89 16.82 11.58
C MET A 469 14.88 16.12 10.21
N MET A 470 13.91 15.23 9.95
CA MET A 470 13.69 14.67 8.61
C MET A 470 13.37 15.74 7.56
N LYS A 471 12.57 16.77 7.89
CA LYS A 471 12.30 17.89 6.99
C LYS A 471 13.55 18.77 6.83
N THR A 472 14.27 19.04 7.91
CA THR A 472 15.53 19.79 7.86
C THR A 472 16.55 19.13 6.94
N ALA A 473 16.68 17.80 7.03
CA ALA A 473 17.62 17.05 6.20
C ALA A 473 17.19 16.95 4.72
N TYR A 474 15.96 16.54 4.47
CA TYR A 474 15.57 16.00 3.15
C TYR A 474 14.47 16.77 2.42
N CYS A 475 13.91 17.84 3.00
CA CYS A 475 12.81 18.55 2.36
C CYS A 475 13.22 19.14 1.01
N GLU A 476 12.51 18.78 -0.02
CA GLU A 476 12.67 19.27 -1.39
C GLU A 476 11.55 20.24 -1.79
N ARG A 477 10.84 20.80 -0.80
CA ARG A 477 9.77 21.80 -0.98
C ARG A 477 8.65 21.35 -1.92
N CYS A 478 8.27 20.08 -1.85
CA CYS A 478 7.22 19.47 -2.70
C CYS A 478 5.80 20.00 -2.43
N GLY A 479 5.59 20.82 -1.40
CA GLY A 479 4.32 21.49 -1.10
C GLY A 479 3.23 20.63 -0.44
N VAL A 480 3.46 19.33 -0.20
CA VAL A 480 2.43 18.44 0.39
C VAL A 480 2.02 18.91 1.78
N CYS A 481 2.98 19.30 2.64
CA CYS A 481 2.69 19.77 3.99
C CYS A 481 1.99 21.15 4.02
N GLU A 482 2.20 22.02 3.02
CA GLU A 482 1.40 23.23 2.84
C GLU A 482 -0.05 22.92 2.51
N ALA A 483 -0.26 21.94 1.64
CA ALA A 483 -1.61 21.49 1.28
C ALA A 483 -2.39 20.94 2.49
N GLU A 484 -1.70 20.30 3.45
CA GLU A 484 -2.31 19.76 4.66
C GLU A 484 -2.49 20.79 5.79
N CYS A 485 -1.94 22.02 5.66
CA CYS A 485 -2.03 23.01 6.72
C CYS A 485 -3.44 23.63 6.76
N PRO A 486 -4.24 23.42 7.83
CA PRO A 486 -5.63 23.88 7.87
C PRO A 486 -5.73 25.40 8.04
N THR A 487 -4.77 26.04 8.72
CA THR A 487 -4.78 27.49 8.99
C THR A 487 -4.06 28.29 7.92
N GLY A 488 -3.34 27.63 6.98
CA GLY A 488 -2.50 28.29 6.00
C GLY A 488 -1.25 28.98 6.59
N ALA A 489 -0.85 28.57 7.79
CA ALA A 489 0.34 29.09 8.45
C ALA A 489 1.64 28.72 7.72
N LEU A 490 1.66 27.60 6.99
CA LEU A 490 2.85 27.06 6.34
C LEU A 490 2.81 27.33 4.84
N ILE A 491 3.88 27.93 4.32
CA ILE A 491 4.10 28.16 2.89
C ILE A 491 5.35 27.37 2.46
N VAL A 492 5.17 26.48 1.50
CA VAL A 492 6.23 25.60 0.98
C VAL A 492 6.22 25.63 -0.54
N ARG A 493 6.96 26.58 -1.11
CA ARG A 493 7.12 26.80 -2.55
C ARG A 493 8.57 26.57 -2.95
N LYS A 494 8.85 26.44 -4.24
CA LYS A 494 10.21 26.20 -4.76
C LYS A 494 11.26 27.12 -4.14
N ASN A 495 10.97 28.42 -4.06
CA ASN A 495 11.89 29.46 -3.59
C ASN A 495 11.53 30.02 -2.19
N LEU A 496 10.45 29.56 -1.57
CA LEU A 496 9.97 30.09 -0.30
C LEU A 496 9.58 28.95 0.65
N LEU A 497 10.20 28.97 1.82
CA LEU A 497 9.82 28.15 2.97
C LEU A 497 9.64 29.05 4.16
N SER A 498 8.43 29.22 4.63
CA SER A 498 8.11 30.08 5.77
C SER A 498 6.94 29.53 6.58
N ILE A 499 6.89 29.93 7.83
CA ILE A 499 5.78 29.67 8.73
C ILE A 499 5.33 30.99 9.38
N ASP A 500 4.04 31.22 9.38
CA ASP A 500 3.41 32.26 10.16
C ASP A 500 3.06 31.69 11.55
N THR A 501 3.87 32.04 12.53
CA THR A 501 3.71 31.53 13.91
C THR A 501 2.42 32.02 14.57
N THR A 502 1.86 33.14 14.11
CA THR A 502 0.60 33.66 14.64
C THR A 502 -0.62 32.88 14.19
N ARG A 503 -0.51 32.20 13.06
CA ARG A 503 -1.55 31.31 12.50
C ARG A 503 -1.34 29.85 12.84
N CYS A 504 -0.12 29.48 13.22
CA CYS A 504 0.18 28.07 13.55
C CYS A 504 -0.48 27.69 14.89
N VAL A 505 -1.35 26.69 14.84
CA VAL A 505 -2.03 26.16 16.04
C VAL A 505 -1.42 24.85 16.51
N HIS A 506 -0.21 24.53 16.06
CA HIS A 506 0.55 23.33 16.40
C HIS A 506 -0.27 22.03 16.28
N CYS A 507 -1.15 21.93 15.27
CA CYS A 507 -2.01 20.75 15.03
C CYS A 507 -1.24 19.57 14.43
N HIS A 508 0.00 19.74 14.03
CA HIS A 508 0.95 18.78 13.44
C HIS A 508 0.47 18.07 12.16
N LYS A 509 -0.62 18.53 11.50
CA LYS A 509 -1.09 17.99 10.22
C LYS A 509 -0.01 18.00 9.13
N CYS A 510 0.91 18.95 9.17
CA CYS A 510 2.07 19.00 8.30
C CYS A 510 3.02 17.80 8.47
N TYR A 511 2.92 17.03 9.55
CA TYR A 511 3.69 15.79 9.80
C TYR A 511 2.93 14.52 9.44
N ASP A 512 1.60 14.56 9.31
CA ASP A 512 0.78 13.38 9.09
C ASP A 512 0.82 12.87 7.64
N VAL A 513 1.68 13.45 6.81
CA VAL A 513 1.86 13.08 5.40
C VAL A 513 2.38 11.64 5.24
N ASN A 514 3.15 11.15 6.20
CA ASN A 514 3.57 9.75 6.39
C ASN A 514 4.26 9.59 7.76
N SER A 515 4.67 8.36 8.11
CA SER A 515 5.34 8.02 9.38
C SER A 515 6.61 8.82 9.65
N TYR A 516 7.31 9.28 8.61
CA TYR A 516 8.55 10.08 8.73
C TYR A 516 8.31 11.60 8.72
N GLY A 517 7.05 12.03 8.58
CA GLY A 517 6.71 13.45 8.53
C GLY A 517 7.08 14.15 7.22
N CYS A 518 7.72 13.48 6.27
CA CYS A 518 8.13 14.05 4.98
C CYS A 518 8.08 12.98 3.89
N ILE A 519 7.34 13.24 2.81
CA ILE A 519 7.19 12.30 1.69
C ILE A 519 8.54 11.97 1.06
N ILE A 520 9.33 13.00 0.77
CA ILE A 520 10.63 12.82 0.10
C ILE A 520 11.68 12.29 1.09
N GLY A 521 11.62 12.75 2.34
CA GLY A 521 12.51 12.27 3.39
C GLY A 521 12.36 10.75 3.63
N SER A 522 11.14 10.23 3.63
CA SER A 522 10.92 8.79 3.74
C SER A 522 11.53 8.02 2.58
N ARG A 523 11.56 8.61 1.38
CA ARG A 523 12.16 8.03 0.18
C ARG A 523 13.69 7.99 0.28
N LYS A 524 14.32 9.10 0.67
CA LYS A 524 15.78 9.25 0.72
C LYS A 524 16.41 8.46 1.87
N ARG A 525 15.83 8.51 3.07
CA ARG A 525 16.33 7.78 4.23
C ARG A 525 16.45 6.27 3.99
N VAL A 526 15.55 5.67 3.23
CA VAL A 526 15.65 4.23 2.90
C VAL A 526 16.81 3.96 1.95
N SER A 527 17.24 4.95 1.13
CA SER A 527 18.45 4.80 0.30
C SER A 527 19.73 4.72 1.14
N GLU A 528 19.80 5.49 2.22
CA GLU A 528 20.92 5.47 3.18
C GLU A 528 20.91 4.22 4.05
N GLY A 529 19.75 3.72 4.43
CA GLY A 529 19.55 2.49 5.19
C GLY A 529 19.82 1.21 4.39
N GLY A 530 20.00 1.30 3.08
CA GLY A 530 20.32 0.16 2.23
C GLY A 530 21.55 -0.63 2.67
N ASN A 531 22.46 -0.01 3.43
CA ASN A 531 23.54 -0.69 4.12
C ASN A 531 23.22 -1.15 5.56
N ASN A 532 22.14 -0.68 6.17
CA ASN A 532 21.81 -1.03 7.57
C ASN A 532 20.64 -2.02 7.70
N MET A 533 19.75 -2.16 6.70
CA MET A 533 18.79 -3.28 6.70
C MET A 533 19.45 -4.60 6.28
N SER A 534 20.54 -4.56 5.48
CA SER A 534 21.35 -5.75 5.22
C SER A 534 22.23 -6.17 6.39
N LYS A 535 22.38 -5.35 7.43
CA LYS A 535 23.08 -5.73 8.65
C LYS A 535 22.27 -6.64 9.59
N THR A 536 20.96 -6.74 9.41
CA THR A 536 20.14 -7.70 10.18
C THR A 536 20.03 -9.07 9.54
N LEU A 537 20.35 -9.20 8.24
CA LEU A 537 20.53 -10.47 7.56
C LEU A 537 22.00 -10.65 7.20
N ARG A 538 22.88 -10.69 8.23
CA ARG A 538 24.29 -11.08 8.03
C ARG A 538 24.30 -12.51 7.51
N SER A 539 25.02 -12.76 6.43
CA SER A 539 25.32 -14.08 5.87
C SER A 539 25.84 -15.09 6.91
N SER A 540 26.41 -14.62 8.01
CA SER A 540 26.90 -15.42 9.14
C SER A 540 25.80 -16.03 10.03
N GLY A 541 24.51 -15.82 9.73
CA GLY A 541 23.38 -16.30 10.58
C GLY A 541 22.43 -17.27 9.90
N VAL A 542 22.53 -17.51 8.60
CA VAL A 542 21.56 -18.34 7.87
C VAL A 542 21.73 -19.82 8.21
N ASP A 543 22.96 -20.29 8.31
CA ASP A 543 23.33 -21.71 8.56
C ASP A 543 23.53 -22.05 10.05
N LYS A 544 23.15 -21.18 10.97
CA LYS A 544 23.43 -21.32 12.42
C LYS A 544 22.72 -22.47 13.12
N TYR A 545 21.72 -23.07 12.49
CA TYR A 545 20.99 -24.23 13.02
C TYR A 545 21.56 -25.55 12.54
N SER A 546 22.55 -25.55 11.62
CA SER A 546 22.92 -26.74 10.86
C SER A 546 21.66 -27.39 10.25
N THR A 547 21.48 -28.69 10.38
CA THR A 547 20.27 -29.40 9.93
C THR A 547 19.28 -29.68 11.06
N PHE A 548 19.49 -29.16 12.26
CA PHE A 548 18.67 -29.48 13.43
C PHE A 548 17.52 -28.50 13.58
N GLY A 549 16.27 -28.99 13.43
CA GLY A 549 15.05 -28.26 13.78
C GLY A 549 14.83 -28.20 15.28
N ILE A 550 14.13 -27.17 15.74
CA ILE A 550 13.69 -27.12 17.15
C ILE A 550 12.78 -28.31 17.44
N LYS A 551 12.97 -28.95 18.62
CA LYS A 551 12.19 -30.10 19.06
C LYS A 551 11.33 -29.74 20.27
N LYS A 552 10.20 -30.43 20.40
CA LYS A 552 9.31 -30.33 21.58
C LYS A 552 10.09 -30.53 22.88
N ASP A 553 10.85 -31.63 22.98
CA ASP A 553 11.57 -31.99 24.19
C ASP A 553 12.62 -30.95 24.58
N TRP A 554 13.26 -30.29 23.61
CA TRP A 554 14.24 -29.24 23.90
C TRP A 554 13.57 -28.02 24.58
N PHE A 555 12.43 -27.59 24.02
CA PHE A 555 11.71 -26.46 24.55
C PHE A 555 11.09 -26.77 25.92
N GLU A 556 10.42 -27.92 26.06
CA GLU A 556 9.82 -28.33 27.32
C GLU A 556 10.86 -28.55 28.42
N SER A 557 12.00 -29.16 28.09
CA SER A 557 13.11 -29.30 29.03
C SER A 557 13.63 -27.95 29.52
N LEU A 558 13.87 -27.00 28.61
CA LEU A 558 14.29 -25.64 28.96
C LEU A 558 13.22 -24.94 29.83
N MET A 559 11.95 -25.04 29.47
CA MET A 559 10.85 -24.40 30.22
C MET A 559 10.63 -25.01 31.62
N ASN A 560 10.88 -26.31 31.78
CA ASN A 560 10.74 -26.99 33.06
C ASN A 560 11.90 -26.69 34.04
N ILE A 561 13.14 -26.69 33.52
CA ILE A 561 14.37 -26.63 34.33
C ILE A 561 14.83 -25.16 34.45
N GLY A 562 14.52 -24.30 33.49
CA GLY A 562 14.94 -22.90 33.52
C GLY A 562 16.45 -22.75 33.31
N ASN A 563 17.10 -21.87 34.08
CA ASN A 563 18.52 -21.56 33.92
C ASN A 563 19.46 -22.74 34.19
N GLU A 564 19.03 -23.73 34.95
CA GLU A 564 19.83 -24.94 35.22
C GLU A 564 20.03 -25.80 33.96
N TRP A 565 19.15 -25.62 32.94
CA TRP A 565 19.26 -26.31 31.66
C TRP A 565 20.62 -26.06 30.97
N PHE A 566 21.23 -24.90 31.14
CA PHE A 566 22.51 -24.53 30.56
C PHE A 566 23.75 -25.20 31.17
N TYR A 567 23.58 -25.94 32.24
CA TYR A 567 24.67 -26.71 32.84
C TYR A 567 24.74 -28.14 32.36
N SER A 568 23.59 -28.74 31.98
CA SER A 568 23.51 -30.18 31.65
C SER A 568 23.00 -30.48 30.23
N TYR A 569 22.26 -29.53 29.61
CA TYR A 569 21.63 -29.71 28.29
C TYR A 569 20.92 -31.06 28.14
N PRO A 570 19.92 -31.38 28.96
CA PRO A 570 19.33 -32.71 29.00
C PRO A 570 18.77 -33.13 27.62
N GLY A 571 19.12 -34.35 27.18
CA GLY A 571 18.65 -34.91 25.90
C GLY A 571 19.34 -34.33 24.65
N LEU A 572 20.37 -33.45 24.77
CA LEU A 572 21.06 -32.89 23.61
C LEU A 572 22.46 -33.45 23.44
N GLY A 573 22.77 -33.95 22.25
CA GLY A 573 24.14 -34.26 21.85
C GLY A 573 24.95 -32.99 21.58
N PRO A 574 26.30 -33.06 21.60
CA PRO A 574 27.22 -31.93 21.46
C PRO A 574 26.96 -31.05 20.22
N LYS A 575 26.56 -31.66 19.09
CA LYS A 575 26.23 -30.94 17.84
C LYS A 575 24.83 -30.29 17.87
N MET A 576 23.93 -30.71 18.73
CA MET A 576 22.58 -30.19 18.85
C MET A 576 22.53 -28.95 19.74
N ILE A 577 23.43 -28.85 20.74
CA ILE A 577 23.46 -27.74 21.70
C ILE A 577 23.56 -26.37 21.02
N PRO A 578 24.51 -26.11 20.11
CA PRO A 578 24.58 -24.83 19.42
C PRO A 578 23.30 -24.51 18.60
N ALA A 579 22.71 -25.51 17.95
CA ALA A 579 21.49 -25.35 17.18
C ALA A 579 20.30 -24.97 18.08
N ALA A 580 20.10 -25.67 19.20
CA ALA A 580 19.04 -25.40 20.16
C ALA A 580 19.18 -23.97 20.76
N ILE A 581 20.39 -23.59 21.18
CA ILE A 581 20.66 -22.24 21.69
C ILE A 581 20.34 -21.18 20.63
N ASN A 582 20.70 -21.40 19.35
CA ASN A 582 20.44 -20.45 18.29
C ASN A 582 18.93 -20.33 17.97
N TRP A 583 18.19 -21.43 17.98
CA TRP A 583 16.72 -21.39 17.87
C TRP A 583 16.09 -20.60 19.01
N PHE A 584 16.49 -20.86 20.25
CA PHE A 584 15.97 -20.15 21.43
C PHE A 584 16.38 -18.68 21.50
N ARG A 585 17.56 -18.31 20.96
CA ARG A 585 17.97 -16.91 20.80
C ARG A 585 17.11 -16.19 19.76
N ASP A 586 16.82 -16.82 18.63
CA ASP A 586 15.94 -16.22 17.63
C ASP A 586 14.50 -16.13 18.14
N ALA A 587 14.06 -17.07 18.97
CA ALA A 587 12.80 -16.98 19.68
C ALA A 587 12.83 -15.96 20.84
N LEU A 588 13.96 -15.27 21.07
CA LEU A 588 14.18 -14.33 22.17
C LEU A 588 14.00 -14.93 23.57
N ILE A 589 14.02 -16.26 23.69
CA ILE A 589 13.86 -16.98 24.96
C ILE A 589 15.18 -17.02 25.74
N VAL A 590 16.30 -17.15 25.03
CA VAL A 590 17.66 -17.17 25.61
C VAL A 590 18.33 -15.83 25.35
N ASP A 591 19.04 -15.33 26.34
CA ASP A 591 19.80 -14.07 26.24
C ASP A 591 20.76 -14.08 25.05
N SER A 592 20.93 -12.94 24.41
CA SER A 592 21.74 -12.83 23.20
C SER A 592 23.24 -13.06 23.43
N LYS A 593 23.74 -12.81 24.64
CA LYS A 593 25.15 -12.89 25.02
C LYS A 593 25.43 -13.99 26.02
N GLU A 594 24.53 -14.16 26.96
CA GLU A 594 24.70 -15.06 28.11
C GLU A 594 23.94 -16.38 27.92
N LYS A 595 24.38 -17.41 28.63
CA LYS A 595 23.70 -18.70 28.67
C LYS A 595 22.69 -18.71 29.81
N ARG A 596 21.62 -17.95 29.68
CA ARG A 596 20.51 -17.88 30.62
C ARG A 596 19.20 -17.53 29.88
N LEU A 597 18.09 -17.71 30.54
CA LEU A 597 16.82 -17.19 30.02
C LEU A 597 16.89 -15.67 29.90
N SER A 598 16.32 -15.14 28.85
CA SER A 598 16.04 -13.71 28.73
C SER A 598 14.84 -13.34 29.61
N LYS A 599 14.59 -12.05 29.80
CA LYS A 599 13.36 -11.57 30.47
C LYS A 599 12.09 -12.12 29.81
N LEU A 600 12.06 -12.16 28.48
CA LEU A 600 10.96 -12.78 27.71
C LEU A 600 10.92 -14.28 27.95
N GLY A 601 12.07 -14.96 28.03
CA GLY A 601 12.15 -16.38 28.33
C GLY A 601 11.55 -16.75 29.70
N GLU A 602 11.77 -15.91 30.71
CA GLU A 602 11.16 -16.07 32.03
C GLU A 602 9.62 -15.93 31.96
N TYR A 603 9.11 -14.95 31.22
CA TYR A 603 7.66 -14.81 31.00
C TYR A 603 7.07 -16.00 30.25
N VAL A 604 7.75 -16.47 29.18
CA VAL A 604 7.30 -17.65 28.44
C VAL A 604 7.33 -18.90 29.30
N GLN A 605 8.28 -19.03 30.23
CA GLN A 605 8.32 -20.13 31.19
C GLN A 605 7.08 -20.13 32.09
N ILE A 606 6.67 -18.97 32.62
CA ILE A 606 5.46 -18.84 33.42
C ILE A 606 4.21 -19.17 32.59
N ILE A 607 4.13 -18.64 31.37
CA ILE A 607 3.03 -18.89 30.43
C ILE A 607 2.95 -20.40 30.10
N ASN A 608 4.08 -21.05 29.84
CA ASN A 608 4.11 -22.46 29.49
C ASN A 608 3.53 -23.39 30.58
N ARG A 609 3.70 -23.01 31.86
CA ARG A 609 3.09 -23.75 32.99
C ARG A 609 1.57 -23.65 33.01
N LYS A 610 1.01 -22.55 32.55
CA LYS A 610 -0.44 -22.28 32.53
C LYS A 610 -1.08 -22.63 31.18
N ASN A 611 -0.43 -22.33 30.06
CA ASN A 611 -0.92 -22.54 28.71
C ASN A 611 0.23 -22.82 27.73
N LYS A 612 0.53 -24.10 27.50
CA LYS A 612 1.58 -24.55 26.58
C LYS A 612 1.34 -24.08 25.15
N PHE A 613 0.09 -24.06 24.71
CA PHE A 613 -0.28 -23.64 23.36
C PHE A 613 0.09 -22.18 23.10
N LEU A 614 -0.21 -21.28 24.04
CA LEU A 614 0.17 -19.88 23.95
C LEU A 614 1.70 -19.70 23.96
N ALA A 615 2.43 -20.48 24.76
CA ALA A 615 3.88 -20.40 24.79
C ALA A 615 4.51 -20.76 23.44
N TRP A 616 4.02 -21.78 22.75
CA TRP A 616 4.46 -22.14 21.39
C TRP A 616 4.09 -21.08 20.35
N GLN A 617 2.95 -20.42 20.46
CA GLN A 617 2.57 -19.33 19.59
C GLN A 617 3.46 -18.10 19.77
N ILE A 618 3.83 -17.74 20.99
CA ILE A 618 4.78 -16.65 21.27
C ILE A 618 6.17 -16.99 20.71
N LEU A 619 6.63 -18.24 20.90
CA LEU A 619 7.88 -18.71 20.28
C LEU A 619 7.85 -18.56 18.77
N TRP A 620 6.77 -19.01 18.11
CA TRP A 620 6.59 -18.89 16.67
C TRP A 620 6.60 -17.43 16.18
N ILE A 621 5.89 -16.54 16.86
CA ILE A 621 5.90 -15.10 16.57
C ILE A 621 7.33 -14.56 16.55
N ASN A 622 8.13 -14.85 17.56
CA ASN A 622 9.50 -14.36 17.63
C ASN A 622 10.40 -14.95 16.54
N LEU A 623 10.24 -16.23 16.22
CA LEU A 623 10.94 -16.84 15.09
C LEU A 623 10.57 -16.20 13.75
N ALA A 624 9.33 -15.82 13.54
CA ALA A 624 8.88 -15.11 12.34
C ALA A 624 9.67 -13.82 12.10
N PHE A 625 10.00 -13.09 13.17
CA PHE A 625 10.74 -11.83 13.08
C PHE A 625 12.26 -11.99 13.03
N ASN A 626 12.82 -13.04 13.63
CA ASN A 626 14.25 -13.11 13.90
C ASN A 626 14.98 -14.27 13.19
N SER A 627 14.25 -15.30 12.73
CA SER A 627 14.82 -16.41 11.98
C SER A 627 14.70 -16.19 10.48
N ALA A 628 15.86 -16.16 9.78
CA ALA A 628 15.88 -15.94 8.33
C ALA A 628 15.10 -16.99 7.54
N VAL A 629 15.26 -18.28 7.88
CA VAL A 629 14.56 -19.37 7.18
C VAL A 629 13.06 -19.36 7.46
N VAL A 630 12.63 -19.03 8.67
CA VAL A 630 11.20 -18.90 9.02
C VAL A 630 10.58 -17.68 8.32
N ASN A 631 11.30 -16.57 8.24
CA ASN A 631 10.83 -15.37 7.55
C ASN A 631 10.60 -15.61 6.05
N ILE A 632 11.51 -16.31 5.37
CA ILE A 632 11.35 -16.73 3.97
C ILE A 632 10.17 -17.69 3.82
N TYR A 633 10.06 -18.68 4.69
CA TYR A 633 8.93 -19.59 4.72
C TYR A 633 7.59 -18.84 4.77
N LEU A 634 7.49 -17.82 5.62
CA LEU A 634 6.25 -17.05 5.79
C LEU A 634 5.95 -16.13 4.61
N LYS A 635 6.95 -15.49 4.04
CA LYS A 635 6.77 -14.44 3.01
C LYS A 635 6.71 -14.98 1.59
N GLU A 636 7.49 -16.01 1.29
CA GLU A 636 7.69 -16.47 -0.09
C GLU A 636 6.84 -17.69 -0.47
N LEU A 637 6.54 -18.60 0.48
CA LEU A 637 5.76 -19.77 0.18
C LEU A 637 4.25 -19.45 0.12
N LEU A 638 3.61 -19.97 -0.91
CA LEU A 638 2.14 -19.88 -1.05
C LEU A 638 1.46 -20.90 -0.15
N ASN A 639 0.28 -20.53 0.34
CA ASN A 639 -0.53 -21.42 1.17
C ASN A 639 -1.06 -22.60 0.34
N GLU A 640 -1.24 -23.74 1.00
CA GLU A 640 -1.78 -24.99 0.45
C GLU A 640 -0.94 -25.62 -0.71
N CYS A 641 0.23 -25.07 -1.02
CA CYS A 641 1.16 -25.62 -2.01
C CYS A 641 2.22 -26.50 -1.36
N ASN A 642 2.58 -27.59 -2.03
CA ASN A 642 3.64 -28.51 -1.62
C ASN A 642 4.99 -28.06 -2.19
N TYR A 643 6.01 -27.97 -1.35
CA TYR A 643 7.36 -27.59 -1.71
C TYR A 643 8.36 -28.69 -1.35
N SER A 644 9.19 -29.03 -2.29
CA SER A 644 10.37 -29.86 -2.02
C SER A 644 11.46 -29.01 -1.32
N LYS A 645 12.46 -29.71 -0.77
CA LYS A 645 13.62 -29.02 -0.19
C LYS A 645 14.33 -28.12 -1.22
N ASN A 646 14.44 -28.59 -2.46
CA ASN A 646 15.11 -27.86 -3.55
C ASN A 646 14.32 -26.60 -3.99
N ASP A 647 13.00 -26.64 -3.98
CA ASP A 647 12.18 -25.46 -4.29
C ASP A 647 12.46 -24.32 -3.30
N ILE A 648 12.57 -24.65 -2.01
CA ILE A 648 12.83 -23.64 -0.97
C ILE A 648 14.30 -23.17 -1.04
N ILE A 649 15.24 -24.05 -1.34
CA ILE A 649 16.65 -23.67 -1.56
C ILE A 649 16.75 -22.67 -2.71
N THR A 650 16.06 -22.93 -3.82
CA THR A 650 16.03 -22.03 -4.99
C THR A 650 15.44 -20.67 -4.60
N MET A 651 14.36 -20.61 -3.83
CA MET A 651 13.81 -19.36 -3.31
C MET A 651 14.81 -18.63 -2.41
N MET A 652 15.51 -19.35 -1.54
CA MET A 652 16.54 -18.77 -0.68
C MET A 652 17.75 -18.23 -1.47
N GLN A 653 18.11 -18.82 -2.62
CA GLN A 653 19.19 -18.33 -3.48
C GLN A 653 18.90 -16.93 -4.04
N TYR A 654 17.62 -16.58 -4.29
CA TYR A 654 17.25 -15.21 -4.68
C TYR A 654 17.53 -14.19 -3.57
N SER A 655 17.36 -14.58 -2.32
CA SER A 655 17.64 -13.72 -1.16
C SER A 655 19.12 -13.76 -0.73
N TYR A 656 19.81 -14.85 -1.00
CA TYR A 656 21.21 -15.10 -0.62
C TYR A 656 22.05 -15.63 -1.79
N PRO A 657 22.23 -14.86 -2.88
CA PRO A 657 22.89 -15.33 -4.10
C PRO A 657 24.38 -15.66 -3.94
N HIS A 658 24.98 -15.27 -2.82
CA HIS A 658 26.38 -15.50 -2.49
C HIS A 658 26.62 -16.79 -1.70
N LEU A 659 25.56 -17.49 -1.28
CA LEU A 659 25.66 -18.75 -0.54
C LEU A 659 25.47 -19.94 -1.47
N SER A 660 26.25 -21.02 -1.22
CA SER A 660 26.07 -22.25 -1.98
C SER A 660 24.79 -22.99 -1.63
N GLU A 661 24.28 -23.80 -2.56
CA GLU A 661 23.11 -24.66 -2.32
C GLU A 661 23.30 -25.60 -1.12
N ALA A 662 24.51 -26.11 -0.92
CA ALA A 662 24.85 -26.95 0.23
C ALA A 662 24.71 -26.18 1.55
N THR A 663 25.13 -24.91 1.59
CA THR A 663 24.96 -24.02 2.75
C THR A 663 23.49 -23.72 3.01
N LEU A 664 22.70 -23.41 1.98
CA LEU A 664 21.27 -23.14 2.07
C LEU A 664 20.44 -24.40 2.38
N GLY A 665 20.95 -25.57 2.01
CA GLY A 665 20.35 -26.87 2.31
C GLY A 665 20.26 -27.21 3.80
N ASN A 666 21.16 -26.67 4.62
CA ASN A 666 21.14 -26.86 6.07
C ASN A 666 19.94 -26.17 6.76
N PRO A 667 19.73 -24.86 6.64
CA PRO A 667 18.58 -24.19 7.28
C PRO A 667 17.24 -24.70 6.75
N VAL A 668 17.15 -25.07 5.45
CA VAL A 668 15.94 -25.69 4.91
C VAL A 668 15.73 -27.07 5.54
N GLY A 669 16.77 -27.88 5.72
CA GLY A 669 16.69 -29.14 6.45
C GLY A 669 16.27 -28.95 7.91
N ALA A 670 16.75 -27.91 8.57
CA ALA A 670 16.35 -27.54 9.92
C ALA A 670 14.87 -27.12 10.00
N LEU A 671 14.37 -26.39 9.00
CA LEU A 671 12.95 -26.02 8.88
C LEU A 671 12.04 -27.27 8.77
N PHE A 672 12.36 -28.20 7.89
CA PHE A 672 11.63 -29.47 7.76
C PHE A 672 11.64 -30.26 9.07
N ASN A 673 12.80 -30.37 9.72
CA ASN A 673 12.94 -31.09 10.97
C ASN A 673 12.23 -30.39 12.15
N MET A 674 12.04 -29.08 12.10
CA MET A 674 11.25 -28.33 13.06
C MET A 674 9.76 -28.71 12.96
N PHE A 675 9.20 -28.74 11.76
CA PHE A 675 7.80 -29.13 11.57
C PHE A 675 7.53 -30.62 11.86
N ASP A 676 8.51 -31.50 11.67
CA ASP A 676 8.37 -32.93 12.03
C ASP A 676 8.43 -33.19 13.54
N ASN A 677 9.18 -32.36 14.30
CA ASN A 677 9.53 -32.69 15.69
C ASN A 677 9.02 -31.70 16.73
N SER A 678 8.14 -30.79 16.33
CA SER A 678 7.58 -29.81 17.26
C SER A 678 6.10 -29.51 17.01
N PRO A 679 5.38 -28.96 17.98
CA PRO A 679 3.99 -28.53 17.86
C PRO A 679 3.75 -27.44 16.80
N LEU A 680 4.79 -26.89 16.19
CA LEU A 680 4.67 -25.95 15.08
C LEU A 680 4.23 -26.63 13.78
N GLY A 681 4.46 -27.92 13.65
CA GLY A 681 4.02 -28.71 12.51
C GLY A 681 2.83 -29.63 12.83
N CYS A 682 2.34 -30.25 11.77
CA CYS A 682 1.43 -31.37 11.84
C CYS A 682 2.06 -32.51 11.02
N SER A 683 2.48 -33.59 11.66
CA SER A 683 2.87 -34.82 10.97
C SER A 683 1.70 -35.77 10.96
N ILE A 684 1.47 -36.40 9.81
CA ILE A 684 0.42 -37.47 9.67
C ILE A 684 0.67 -38.64 10.64
N ASP A 685 1.92 -38.82 11.05
CA ASP A 685 2.35 -39.89 11.93
C ASP A 685 2.40 -39.55 13.42
N ASN A 686 2.16 -38.28 13.82
CA ASN A 686 2.37 -37.79 15.19
C ASN A 686 1.10 -37.19 15.81
N LEU A 687 0.21 -38.08 16.25
CA LEU A 687 -1.00 -37.75 17.02
C LEU A 687 -0.73 -37.16 18.42
N GLU A 688 0.54 -37.17 18.90
CA GLU A 688 0.90 -36.67 20.23
C GLU A 688 0.78 -35.13 20.41
N PHE A 689 0.66 -34.38 19.30
CA PHE A 689 0.62 -32.92 19.36
C PHE A 689 -0.78 -32.31 19.25
N ASP A 690 -1.84 -33.12 19.08
CA ASP A 690 -3.18 -32.65 18.70
C ASP A 690 -3.81 -31.62 19.66
N ASN A 691 -3.49 -31.65 20.95
CA ASN A 691 -4.11 -30.76 21.93
C ASN A 691 -3.48 -29.35 22.01
N TYR A 692 -2.27 -29.13 21.47
CA TYR A 692 -1.58 -27.85 21.52
C TYR A 692 -0.69 -27.57 20.28
N SER A 693 -0.97 -28.24 19.17
CA SER A 693 -0.27 -28.01 17.91
C SER A 693 -0.69 -26.70 17.26
N VAL A 694 0.28 -25.85 16.93
CA VAL A 694 0.07 -24.58 16.22
C VAL A 694 -0.23 -24.82 14.74
N LYS A 695 0.17 -25.96 14.19
CA LYS A 695 -0.11 -26.43 12.81
C LYS A 695 0.26 -25.41 11.71
N MET A 696 1.49 -24.92 11.72
CA MET A 696 1.95 -23.95 10.73
C MET A 696 2.47 -24.61 9.43
N GLY A 697 2.89 -25.85 9.47
CA GLY A 697 3.39 -26.59 8.32
C GLY A 697 3.10 -28.09 8.43
N VAL A 698 2.80 -28.73 7.31
CA VAL A 698 2.59 -30.19 7.21
C VAL A 698 3.69 -30.82 6.39
N ILE A 699 4.35 -31.83 6.94
CA ILE A 699 5.33 -32.64 6.21
C ILE A 699 4.65 -33.90 5.70
N SER A 700 4.65 -34.08 4.39
CA SER A 700 4.23 -35.32 3.73
C SER A 700 5.47 -36.07 3.20
N LYS A 701 5.42 -37.40 3.26
CA LYS A 701 6.44 -38.31 2.71
C LYS A 701 5.89 -38.97 1.45
N ASP A 702 6.60 -38.81 0.35
CA ASP A 702 6.31 -39.46 -0.93
C ASP A 702 7.54 -40.30 -1.28
N GLY A 703 7.52 -41.57 -0.83
CA GLY A 703 8.68 -42.47 -0.90
C GLY A 703 9.86 -41.94 -0.06
N LYS A 704 10.98 -41.61 -0.70
CA LYS A 704 12.16 -41.00 -0.06
C LYS A 704 12.11 -39.48 0.01
N ASP A 705 11.17 -38.83 -0.70
CA ASP A 705 11.08 -37.39 -0.78
C ASP A 705 10.14 -36.84 0.27
N ARG A 706 10.58 -35.76 0.93
CA ARG A 706 9.80 -34.99 1.90
C ARG A 706 9.32 -33.73 1.24
N LYS A 707 8.02 -33.43 1.37
CA LYS A 707 7.43 -32.18 0.91
C LYS A 707 6.84 -31.42 2.08
N LEU A 708 7.04 -30.11 2.10
CA LEU A 708 6.50 -29.20 3.09
C LEU A 708 5.32 -28.45 2.47
N LYS A 709 4.17 -28.52 3.11
CA LYS A 709 2.98 -27.75 2.79
C LYS A 709 2.77 -26.65 3.84
N LYS A 710 2.66 -25.42 3.40
CA LYS A 710 2.31 -24.30 4.27
C LYS A 710 0.81 -24.33 4.53
N VAL A 711 0.42 -24.33 5.79
CA VAL A 711 -0.99 -24.35 6.22
C VAL A 711 -1.25 -23.21 7.20
N GLY A 712 -2.52 -22.96 7.54
CA GLY A 712 -2.92 -21.95 8.53
C GLY A 712 -3.24 -22.59 9.89
N ALA A 713 -3.09 -21.84 10.95
CA ALA A 713 -3.55 -22.25 12.27
C ALA A 713 -5.06 -22.10 12.40
N ASP A 714 -5.76 -23.16 12.80
CA ASP A 714 -7.21 -23.14 13.00
C ASP A 714 -7.59 -22.46 14.31
N ASN A 715 -6.77 -22.64 15.35
CA ASN A 715 -6.96 -22.03 16.67
C ASN A 715 -5.78 -21.10 16.99
N ILE A 716 -6.05 -19.83 17.20
CA ILE A 716 -5.04 -18.86 17.63
C ILE A 716 -5.55 -18.19 18.90
N ASN A 717 -4.69 -18.17 19.91
CA ASN A 717 -5.02 -17.54 21.16
C ASN A 717 -5.06 -16.01 20.98
N SER A 718 -6.09 -15.34 21.46
CA SER A 718 -6.23 -13.90 21.36
C SER A 718 -5.05 -13.14 21.99
N TYR A 719 -4.47 -13.67 23.05
CA TYR A 719 -3.28 -13.08 23.68
C TYR A 719 -2.02 -13.20 22.81
N ALA A 720 -1.89 -14.24 21.98
CA ALA A 720 -0.81 -14.32 20.99
C ALA A 720 -0.92 -13.21 19.95
N ILE A 721 -2.13 -12.95 19.48
CA ILE A 721 -2.38 -11.81 18.54
C ILE A 721 -2.12 -10.48 19.26
N CYS A 722 -2.55 -10.32 20.50
CA CYS A 722 -2.25 -9.11 21.27
C CYS A 722 -0.73 -8.87 21.35
N TYR A 723 0.04 -9.88 21.73
CA TYR A 723 1.50 -9.80 21.76
C TYR A 723 2.10 -9.46 20.39
N LEU A 724 1.63 -10.10 19.32
CA LEU A 724 2.07 -9.83 17.95
C LEU A 724 1.84 -8.37 17.56
N LEU A 725 0.67 -7.81 17.83
CA LEU A 725 0.32 -6.43 17.50
C LEU A 725 1.22 -5.43 18.23
N TYR A 726 1.46 -5.63 19.52
CA TYR A 726 2.38 -4.78 20.30
C TYR A 726 3.84 -4.94 19.87
N LEU A 727 4.26 -6.14 19.47
CA LEU A 727 5.59 -6.36 18.90
C LEU A 727 5.77 -5.63 17.55
N ILE A 728 4.75 -5.65 16.69
CA ILE A 728 4.73 -4.88 15.44
C ILE A 728 4.79 -3.38 15.75
N ALA A 729 4.00 -2.91 16.70
CA ALA A 729 3.96 -1.50 17.10
C ALA A 729 5.30 -1.02 17.63
N GLU A 730 5.93 -1.81 18.52
CA GLU A 730 7.23 -1.52 19.09
C GLU A 730 8.34 -1.48 18.02
N LYS A 731 8.38 -2.46 17.11
CA LYS A 731 9.36 -2.50 16.02
C LYS A 731 9.21 -1.35 15.02
N ASN A 732 7.99 -0.91 14.74
CA ASN A 732 7.70 0.16 13.79
C ASN A 732 7.54 1.53 14.46
N GLN A 733 7.58 1.60 15.80
CA GLN A 733 7.35 2.82 16.57
C GLN A 733 6.03 3.50 16.16
N ARG A 734 4.98 2.69 16.00
CA ARG A 734 3.66 3.15 15.56
C ARG A 734 2.59 2.31 16.24
N TYR A 735 1.59 2.97 16.86
CA TYR A 735 0.56 2.36 17.70
C TYR A 735 -0.85 2.49 17.13
N SER A 736 -0.98 2.94 15.88
CA SER A 736 -2.25 3.01 15.18
C SER A 736 -2.12 2.43 13.78
N TYR A 737 -3.01 1.49 13.43
CA TYR A 737 -3.03 0.77 12.15
C TYR A 737 -4.45 0.61 11.65
N THR A 738 -4.62 0.37 10.35
CA THR A 738 -5.86 -0.20 9.84
C THR A 738 -5.79 -1.72 9.86
N VAL A 739 -6.94 -2.38 9.96
CA VAL A 739 -7.02 -3.85 9.90
C VAL A 739 -6.42 -4.38 8.60
N SER A 740 -6.76 -3.76 7.47
CA SER A 740 -6.24 -4.16 6.16
C SER A 740 -4.72 -3.97 6.05
N GLU A 741 -4.16 -2.91 6.63
CA GLU A 741 -2.71 -2.71 6.62
C GLU A 741 -1.97 -3.82 7.39
N LEU A 742 -2.44 -4.17 8.57
CA LEU A 742 -1.87 -5.27 9.36
C LEU A 742 -2.09 -6.64 8.71
N TYR A 743 -3.19 -6.80 7.98
CA TYR A 743 -3.55 -8.07 7.35
C TYR A 743 -2.82 -8.28 6.02
N GLU A 744 -2.72 -7.27 5.15
CA GLU A 744 -2.21 -7.40 3.77
C GLU A 744 -0.71 -7.13 3.64
N ASN A 745 -0.12 -6.33 4.54
CA ASN A 745 1.28 -5.93 4.41
C ASN A 745 2.23 -7.02 4.94
N LYS A 746 2.83 -7.76 4.02
CA LYS A 746 3.79 -8.84 4.34
C LYS A 746 5.01 -8.35 5.13
N ASP A 747 5.40 -7.10 5.01
CA ASP A 747 6.58 -6.56 5.70
C ASP A 747 6.32 -6.32 7.19
N LEU A 748 5.06 -6.09 7.57
CA LEU A 748 4.67 -5.97 8.96
C LEU A 748 4.64 -7.31 9.70
N LEU A 749 4.62 -8.44 9.00
CA LEU A 749 4.42 -9.76 9.58
C LEU A 749 3.16 -9.82 10.45
N GLY A 750 2.06 -9.35 9.90
CA GLY A 750 0.77 -9.34 10.60
C GLY A 750 0.13 -10.74 10.71
N PRO A 751 -1.08 -10.84 11.30
CA PRO A 751 -1.73 -12.12 11.60
C PRO A 751 -1.93 -13.04 10.39
N ASN A 752 -2.22 -12.50 9.20
CA ASN A 752 -2.31 -13.31 7.98
C ASN A 752 -0.95 -13.92 7.60
N VAL A 753 0.14 -13.15 7.72
CA VAL A 753 1.47 -13.63 7.33
C VAL A 753 2.00 -14.65 8.33
N VAL A 754 1.88 -14.34 9.64
CA VAL A 754 2.46 -15.17 10.72
C VAL A 754 1.66 -16.45 10.95
N PHE A 755 0.33 -16.40 10.85
CA PHE A 755 -0.56 -17.51 11.19
C PHE A 755 -1.45 -18.00 10.03
N ASN A 756 -1.37 -17.39 8.86
CA ASN A 756 -2.29 -17.60 7.74
C ASN A 756 -3.76 -17.46 8.18
N MET A 757 -4.03 -16.52 9.06
CA MET A 757 -5.33 -16.30 9.69
C MET A 757 -6.30 -15.66 8.70
N LYS A 758 -7.57 -16.07 8.71
CA LYS A 758 -8.65 -15.43 7.95
C LYS A 758 -9.00 -14.07 8.56
N ILE A 759 -9.37 -13.10 7.74
CA ILE A 759 -9.66 -11.72 8.18
C ILE A 759 -10.80 -11.66 9.20
N GLU A 760 -11.84 -12.47 9.05
CA GLU A 760 -12.97 -12.51 9.98
C GLU A 760 -12.55 -13.06 11.37
N ALA A 761 -11.69 -14.07 11.39
CA ALA A 761 -11.13 -14.57 12.64
C ALA A 761 -10.28 -13.48 13.34
N PHE A 762 -9.50 -12.72 12.58
CA PHE A 762 -8.76 -11.58 13.10
C PHE A 762 -9.67 -10.50 13.69
N LYS A 763 -10.72 -10.10 12.96
CA LYS A 763 -11.70 -9.13 13.45
C LYS A 763 -12.41 -9.59 14.73
N ASN A 764 -12.74 -10.88 14.85
CA ASN A 764 -13.33 -11.44 16.06
C ASN A 764 -12.38 -11.34 17.26
N ILE A 765 -11.10 -11.67 17.06
CA ILE A 765 -10.09 -11.52 18.11
C ILE A 765 -9.93 -10.05 18.52
N LEU A 766 -9.95 -9.11 17.57
CA LEU A 766 -9.88 -7.68 17.89
C LEU A 766 -11.05 -7.21 18.75
N ARG A 767 -12.29 -7.71 18.53
CA ARG A 767 -13.44 -7.42 19.39
C ARG A 767 -13.20 -7.92 20.82
N MET A 768 -12.74 -9.18 20.98
CA MET A 768 -12.42 -9.76 22.28
C MET A 768 -11.33 -8.95 23.02
N LEU A 769 -10.29 -8.52 22.27
CA LEU A 769 -9.20 -7.73 22.87
C LEU A 769 -9.66 -6.31 23.25
N THR A 770 -10.59 -5.73 22.49
CA THR A 770 -11.21 -4.44 22.82
C THR A 770 -12.07 -4.55 24.09
N GLU A 771 -12.91 -5.57 24.20
CA GLU A 771 -13.72 -5.86 25.40
C GLU A 771 -12.84 -6.08 26.64
N SER A 772 -11.67 -6.68 26.44
CA SER A 772 -10.71 -6.87 27.52
C SER A 772 -9.88 -5.62 27.87
N GLY A 773 -10.04 -4.53 27.14
CA GLY A 773 -9.30 -3.27 27.35
C GLY A 773 -7.81 -3.33 27.00
N LEU A 774 -7.37 -4.31 26.21
CA LEU A 774 -5.97 -4.44 25.80
C LEU A 774 -5.62 -3.58 24.59
N LEU A 775 -6.61 -3.23 23.78
CA LEU A 775 -6.51 -2.31 22.65
C LEU A 775 -7.89 -1.70 22.36
N VAL A 776 -7.96 -0.77 21.44
CA VAL A 776 -9.22 -0.24 20.90
C VAL A 776 -9.28 -0.56 19.42
N ALA A 777 -10.29 -1.31 18.99
CA ALA A 777 -10.58 -1.57 17.58
C ALA A 777 -11.93 -0.99 17.20
N GLU A 778 -11.93 -0.04 16.26
CA GLU A 778 -13.13 0.58 15.69
C GLU A 778 -13.47 -0.17 14.39
N LEU A 779 -14.33 -1.18 14.49
CA LEU A 779 -14.67 -2.10 13.40
C LEU A 779 -16.05 -1.82 12.76
N LEU A 780 -16.70 -0.70 13.10
CA LEU A 780 -18.00 -0.29 12.59
C LEU A 780 -17.87 0.85 11.59
N GLY A 781 -18.72 0.86 10.57
CA GLY A 781 -18.84 1.98 9.62
C GLY A 781 -17.69 2.13 8.65
N GLY A 782 -16.94 1.07 8.32
CA GLY A 782 -15.81 1.15 7.39
C GLY A 782 -14.53 1.77 7.97
N LEU A 783 -14.52 2.12 9.25
CA LEU A 783 -13.37 2.59 10.00
C LEU A 783 -12.69 1.39 10.67
N ASP A 784 -12.04 0.55 9.92
CA ASP A 784 -11.30 -0.61 10.45
C ASP A 784 -9.95 -0.16 11.06
N ASN A 785 -10.00 0.62 12.15
CA ASN A 785 -8.83 1.15 12.83
C ASN A 785 -8.53 0.39 14.12
N ILE A 786 -7.25 0.18 14.37
CA ILE A 786 -6.73 -0.40 15.60
C ILE A 786 -5.83 0.62 16.28
N LYS A 787 -6.11 0.93 17.53
CA LYS A 787 -5.28 1.79 18.39
C LYS A 787 -4.74 0.96 19.55
N LEU A 788 -3.44 0.88 19.64
CA LEU A 788 -2.70 0.26 20.73
C LEU A 788 -2.30 1.33 21.75
N GLN A 789 -2.10 0.93 23.00
CA GLN A 789 -1.66 1.84 24.05
C GLN A 789 -0.19 2.21 23.85
N GLU A 790 0.09 3.49 23.59
CA GLU A 790 1.44 3.96 23.22
C GLU A 790 2.50 3.77 24.30
N ASN A 791 2.07 3.64 25.55
CA ASN A 791 2.96 3.46 26.70
C ASN A 791 3.26 1.99 27.04
N LEU A 792 2.70 1.04 26.28
CA LEU A 792 2.77 -0.37 26.60
C LEU A 792 3.72 -1.08 25.61
N LYS A 793 4.79 -1.67 26.13
CA LYS A 793 5.72 -2.49 25.34
C LYS A 793 5.26 -3.94 25.26
N SER A 794 5.76 -4.68 24.29
CA SER A 794 5.39 -6.09 24.08
C SER A 794 5.67 -6.98 25.28
N ASP A 795 6.76 -6.73 26.03
CA ASP A 795 7.09 -7.46 27.26
C ASP A 795 6.16 -7.10 28.44
N GLU A 796 5.67 -5.87 28.51
CA GLU A 796 4.69 -5.44 29.51
C GLU A 796 3.31 -6.04 29.26
N VAL A 797 2.94 -6.18 27.99
CA VAL A 797 1.74 -6.92 27.57
C VAL A 797 1.79 -8.36 28.07
N LEU A 798 2.95 -9.04 27.99
CA LEU A 798 3.09 -10.40 28.52
C LEU A 798 2.89 -10.47 30.03
N LYS A 799 3.31 -9.47 30.79
CA LYS A 799 3.00 -9.39 32.22
C LYS A 799 1.50 -9.33 32.50
N ILE A 800 0.80 -8.48 31.74
CA ILE A 800 -0.67 -8.37 31.87
C ILE A 800 -1.33 -9.69 31.52
N ILE A 801 -0.88 -10.35 30.45
CA ILE A 801 -1.37 -11.66 30.03
C ILE A 801 -1.15 -12.72 31.13
N ILE A 802 0.05 -12.78 31.72
CA ILE A 802 0.38 -13.70 32.84
C ILE A 802 -0.58 -13.55 34.01
N ASN A 803 -0.95 -12.32 34.35
CA ASN A 803 -1.88 -12.05 35.45
C ASN A 803 -3.34 -12.40 35.11
N ARG A 804 -3.67 -12.56 33.83
CA ARG A 804 -5.02 -12.92 33.36
C ARG A 804 -5.18 -14.40 33.03
N LEU A 805 -4.07 -15.13 32.88
CA LEU A 805 -4.03 -16.59 32.75
C LEU A 805 -4.15 -17.28 34.12
#